data_e4f2353c01e25e2806b566d1a371dc5e
#
_entry.id   e4f2353c01e25e2806b566d1a371dc5e
#
_cell.length_a   1.000
_cell.length_b   1.000
_cell.length_c   1.000
_cell.angle_alpha   90.00
_cell.angle_beta   90.00
_cell.angle_gamma   90.00
#
_symmetry.space_group_name_H-M   'P 1'
#
loop_
_entity.id
_entity.type
_entity.pdbx_description
1 polymer ?
#
loop_
_entity_poly.entity_id
_entity_poly.type
_entity_poly.pdbx_seq_one_letter_code
_entity_poly.pdbx_strand_id
1 'polypeptide(L)'
;MTLSMNARFETALRQLRDSLLGCLKLLHEARAPLLVSIVSAAALSLPEQVHEIFRIMALDAKDQLGPLIFAVVALLSLTSGLALLGLALIQSDSRFRSAMVAGIASLPILGAAVGLFLAGARTMVAGMGQSVGALDGSFGALFSTASDLPSILKSAGLAMALLGVMVAIIFLQVGQSFHPRFGRLAAPICVLGVACWVAFALVPYWLPTLLGTVAVVLFFLLLAGGFLSILIRLRDRRNIPALSVIVIVAGCFAWWNVSDNHIPPKVPRPRDAIGIVPTAGALLAWLPARGDLDHFLSTGRPYPIFIISASGGGHYAADFTATFLARMQDRCPSFSQHIFAISSVSGGSVGAGVFAALAKSFATNGRWTECAFGTLAPGSFELKTRQIIDRDFLAPVMASMLFGDLPRAFIPMSIWRGDRAEIFDTGLERAWSEVLPDTDNPLAKPYLDFWRPDGVAPAVLANTTQVENGMRVVVTPFMSIDSPLQAGTLHQRTRYTHYVDGEFIDDGWEALGADEDIRFSTALGLSARFPWIMPAARFITSKTEFRLVDGGYIDNSGDETAFDLVMELQQVQQLSGELPGGRLPPFEVHLITLTSEGILQPGAVEGFGDLLSPVRALLSSRVTRANMATHRIRMLLNPAHGITVGTEGHFSSPSPIVSLNAALPLPLTWQLARISQQMISVQIGDAASCVHGPVITLPESPDGTPRAQAGLIQGINGVVLANSCIACSISYRLSGDPAPIGRPCASR
;
A
#
# COMPACT_ATOMS: atom_id res chain seq x y z
N MET A 1 -28.63 -46.14 50.91
CA MET A 1 -27.42 -45.69 50.18
C MET A 1 -27.76 -44.81 48.98
N THR A 2 -28.81 -45.09 48.23
CA THR A 2 -29.27 -44.32 47.03
C THR A 2 -29.75 -42.89 47.33
N LEU A 3 -30.44 -42.64 48.46
CA LEU A 3 -30.92 -41.31 48.85
C LEU A 3 -29.80 -40.32 49.20
N SER A 4 -28.66 -40.82 49.74
CA SER A 4 -27.50 -39.96 50.04
C SER A 4 -26.69 -39.61 48.78
N MET A 5 -26.77 -40.42 47.73
CA MET A 5 -26.07 -40.18 46.47
C MET A 5 -26.78 -39.12 45.62
N ASN A 6 -28.13 -39.14 45.58
CA ASN A 6 -28.93 -38.12 44.88
C ASN A 6 -28.78 -36.74 45.55
N ALA A 7 -28.80 -36.64 46.90
CA ALA A 7 -28.59 -35.38 47.61
C ALA A 7 -27.20 -34.79 47.38
N ARG A 8 -26.14 -35.62 47.29
CA ARG A 8 -24.78 -35.18 46.93
C ARG A 8 -24.67 -34.72 45.48
N PHE A 9 -25.35 -35.39 44.57
CA PHE A 9 -25.40 -35.01 43.16
C PHE A 9 -26.12 -33.68 42.95
N GLU A 10 -27.29 -33.49 43.58
CA GLU A 10 -28.03 -32.20 43.53
C GLU A 10 -27.20 -31.06 44.13
N THR A 11 -26.48 -31.31 45.24
CA THR A 11 -25.63 -30.30 45.87
C THR A 11 -24.45 -29.91 44.92
N ALA A 12 -23.83 -30.92 44.26
CA ALA A 12 -22.77 -30.68 43.29
C ALA A 12 -23.28 -29.88 42.05
N LEU A 13 -24.50 -30.21 41.57
CA LEU A 13 -25.12 -29.44 40.46
C LEU A 13 -25.45 -28.01 40.84
N ARG A 14 -25.95 -27.77 42.03
CA ARG A 14 -26.20 -26.38 42.54
C ARG A 14 -24.89 -25.63 42.67
N GLN A 15 -23.85 -26.23 43.23
CA GLN A 15 -22.52 -25.61 43.32
C GLN A 15 -21.93 -25.31 41.95
N LEU A 16 -22.07 -26.20 40.98
CA LEU A 16 -21.61 -26.00 39.58
C LEU A 16 -22.37 -24.83 38.94
N ARG A 17 -23.70 -24.81 39.06
CA ARG A 17 -24.54 -23.73 38.56
C ARG A 17 -24.17 -22.38 39.16
N ASP A 18 -24.01 -22.30 40.49
CA ASP A 18 -23.68 -21.06 41.17
C ASP A 18 -22.27 -20.57 40.85
N SER A 19 -21.33 -21.53 40.60
CA SER A 19 -19.99 -21.22 40.06
C SER A 19 -20.06 -20.66 38.68
N LEU A 20 -20.84 -21.29 37.77
CA LEU A 20 -21.00 -20.80 36.38
C LEU A 20 -21.65 -19.41 36.32
N LEU A 21 -22.69 -19.19 37.13
CA LEU A 21 -23.35 -17.86 37.26
C LEU A 21 -22.38 -16.81 37.78
N GLY A 22 -21.57 -17.18 38.78
CA GLY A 22 -20.51 -16.31 39.29
C GLY A 22 -19.46 -15.95 38.22
N CYS A 23 -19.00 -16.93 37.43
CA CYS A 23 -18.11 -16.70 36.28
C CYS A 23 -18.71 -15.77 35.24
N LEU A 24 -19.96 -16.02 34.82
CA LEU A 24 -20.66 -15.19 33.84
C LEU A 24 -20.81 -13.75 34.31
N LYS A 25 -21.13 -13.56 35.58
CA LYS A 25 -21.25 -12.21 36.17
C LYS A 25 -19.93 -11.45 36.10
N LEU A 26 -18.82 -12.09 36.40
CA LEU A 26 -17.49 -11.47 36.39
C LEU A 26 -16.97 -11.21 34.98
N LEU A 27 -17.21 -12.12 34.03
CA LEU A 27 -16.97 -11.87 32.63
C LEU A 27 -17.78 -10.68 32.14
N HIS A 28 -19.01 -10.53 32.61
CA HIS A 28 -19.86 -9.38 32.33
C HIS A 28 -19.30 -8.07 32.92
N GLU A 29 -18.81 -8.08 34.16
CA GLU A 29 -18.19 -6.93 34.79
C GLU A 29 -16.90 -6.49 34.13
N ALA A 30 -16.05 -7.42 33.67
CA ALA A 30 -14.76 -7.18 33.03
C ALA A 30 -14.80 -7.21 31.49
N ARG A 31 -16.00 -7.19 30.88
CA ARG A 31 -16.17 -7.38 29.41
C ARG A 31 -15.38 -6.42 28.53
N ALA A 32 -15.18 -5.15 28.94
CA ALA A 32 -14.42 -4.20 28.16
C ALA A 32 -12.92 -4.55 28.05
N PRO A 33 -12.19 -4.72 29.16
CA PRO A 33 -10.79 -5.14 29.09
C PRO A 33 -10.60 -6.49 28.39
N LEU A 34 -11.52 -7.44 28.58
CA LEU A 34 -11.48 -8.74 27.91
C LEU A 34 -11.65 -8.62 26.40
N LEU A 35 -12.63 -7.84 25.94
CA LEU A 35 -12.85 -7.57 24.53
C LEU A 35 -11.62 -6.93 23.89
N VAL A 36 -11.05 -5.91 24.53
CA VAL A 36 -9.86 -5.23 24.02
C VAL A 36 -8.65 -6.18 24.04
N SER A 37 -8.53 -7.08 24.99
CA SER A 37 -7.48 -8.11 25.01
C SER A 37 -7.57 -9.05 23.79
N ILE A 38 -8.79 -9.49 23.44
CA ILE A 38 -9.05 -10.30 22.25
C ILE A 38 -8.71 -9.52 20.98
N VAL A 39 -9.17 -8.26 20.89
CA VAL A 39 -8.87 -7.39 19.74
C VAL A 39 -7.37 -7.15 19.62
N SER A 40 -6.66 -6.98 20.75
CA SER A 40 -5.20 -6.79 20.75
C SER A 40 -4.47 -8.04 20.26
N ALA A 41 -4.87 -9.23 20.70
CA ALA A 41 -4.32 -10.49 20.22
C ALA A 41 -4.56 -10.67 18.70
N ALA A 42 -5.76 -10.33 18.23
CA ALA A 42 -6.09 -10.37 16.82
C ALA A 42 -5.27 -9.33 16.01
N ALA A 43 -5.12 -8.11 16.51
CA ALA A 43 -4.34 -7.06 15.88
C ALA A 43 -2.84 -7.42 15.77
N LEU A 44 -2.29 -8.15 16.74
CA LEU A 44 -0.90 -8.61 16.72
C LEU A 44 -0.66 -9.82 15.81
N SER A 45 -1.69 -10.56 15.40
CA SER A 45 -1.52 -11.84 14.72
C SER A 45 -2.21 -11.96 13.35
N LEU A 46 -3.30 -11.25 13.12
CA LEU A 46 -4.12 -11.45 11.92
C LEU A 46 -3.67 -10.63 10.70
N PRO A 47 -3.38 -9.32 10.81
CA PRO A 47 -3.01 -8.54 9.64
C PRO A 47 -1.62 -8.92 9.12
N GLU A 48 -1.51 -9.17 7.82
CA GLU A 48 -0.21 -9.45 7.16
C GLU A 48 0.75 -8.26 7.29
N GLN A 49 0.22 -7.04 7.36
CA GLN A 49 0.98 -5.81 7.58
C GLN A 49 1.78 -5.83 8.89
N VAL A 50 1.23 -6.43 9.93
CA VAL A 50 1.92 -6.54 11.24
C VAL A 50 3.12 -7.47 11.15
N HIS A 51 3.05 -8.51 10.33
CA HIS A 51 4.19 -9.41 10.11
C HIS A 51 5.35 -8.68 9.45
N GLU A 52 5.07 -7.79 8.49
CA GLU A 52 6.09 -6.95 7.87
C GLU A 52 6.71 -5.96 8.87
N ILE A 53 5.89 -5.35 9.73
CA ILE A 53 6.39 -4.45 10.79
C ILE A 53 7.29 -5.21 11.78
N PHE A 54 6.96 -6.45 12.13
CA PHE A 54 7.85 -7.29 12.94
C PHE A 54 9.17 -7.63 12.24
N ARG A 55 9.15 -7.84 10.91
CA ARG A 55 10.38 -7.98 10.12
C ARG A 55 11.24 -6.72 10.18
N ILE A 56 10.64 -5.55 10.00
CA ILE A 56 11.33 -4.25 10.13
C ILE A 56 11.97 -4.13 11.52
N MET A 57 11.22 -4.39 12.59
CA MET A 57 11.73 -4.30 13.97
C MET A 57 12.88 -5.28 14.27
N ALA A 58 12.85 -6.46 13.67
CA ALA A 58 13.86 -7.51 13.92
C ALA A 58 15.13 -7.30 13.08
N LEU A 59 14.97 -6.95 11.80
CA LEU A 59 16.07 -6.88 10.83
C LEU A 59 16.76 -5.52 10.81
N ASP A 60 15.98 -4.47 11.00
CA ASP A 60 16.45 -3.09 10.96
C ASP A 60 16.59 -2.52 12.38
N ALA A 61 16.80 -3.38 13.37
CA ALA A 61 16.80 -3.05 14.80
C ALA A 61 17.75 -1.87 15.16
N LYS A 62 18.84 -1.70 14.43
CA LYS A 62 19.78 -0.57 14.68
C LYS A 62 19.13 0.78 14.37
N ASP A 63 18.35 0.86 13.28
CA ASP A 63 17.69 2.08 12.83
C ASP A 63 16.29 2.21 13.45
N GLN A 64 15.72 1.08 13.91
CA GLN A 64 14.37 0.96 14.48
C GLN A 64 14.37 0.72 16.00
N LEU A 65 15.46 1.03 16.70
CA LEU A 65 15.53 0.81 18.15
C LEU A 65 14.45 1.58 18.92
N GLY A 66 14.16 2.81 18.52
CA GLY A 66 13.09 3.61 19.11
C GLY A 66 11.72 2.94 19.00
N PRO A 67 11.21 2.67 17.79
CA PRO A 67 9.95 1.95 17.59
C PRO A 67 9.88 0.60 18.32
N LEU A 68 10.96 -0.17 18.38
CA LEU A 68 11.00 -1.42 19.11
C LEU A 68 10.81 -1.23 20.62
N ILE A 69 11.55 -0.28 21.23
CA ILE A 69 11.42 0.04 22.65
C ILE A 69 10.00 0.51 22.95
N PHE A 70 9.45 1.43 22.14
CA PHE A 70 8.09 1.93 22.33
C PHE A 70 7.03 0.85 22.13
N ALA A 71 7.21 -0.10 21.21
CA ALA A 71 6.31 -1.24 21.04
C ALA A 71 6.29 -2.14 22.30
N VAL A 72 7.45 -2.42 22.88
CA VAL A 72 7.55 -3.20 24.14
C VAL A 72 6.89 -2.43 25.30
N VAL A 73 7.19 -1.14 25.45
CA VAL A 73 6.58 -0.30 26.48
C VAL A 73 5.06 -0.23 26.30
N ALA A 74 4.57 -0.07 25.08
CA ALA A 74 3.15 -0.04 24.76
C ALA A 74 2.46 -1.38 25.08
N LEU A 75 3.11 -2.50 24.75
CA LEU A 75 2.58 -3.83 25.03
C LEU A 75 2.46 -4.10 26.54
N LEU A 76 3.49 -3.75 27.31
CA LEU A 76 3.49 -3.86 28.77
C LEU A 76 2.44 -2.92 29.39
N SER A 77 2.34 -1.68 28.87
CA SER A 77 1.33 -0.69 29.33
C SER A 77 -0.10 -1.18 29.03
N LEU A 78 -0.33 -1.71 27.83
CA LEU A 78 -1.63 -2.26 27.44
C LEU A 78 -2.05 -3.41 28.33
N THR A 79 -1.19 -4.42 28.46
CA THR A 79 -1.51 -5.65 29.22
C THR A 79 -1.71 -5.36 30.69
N SER A 80 -0.82 -4.58 31.32
CA SER A 80 -0.96 -4.18 32.72
C SER A 80 -2.15 -3.23 32.95
N GLY A 81 -2.36 -2.27 32.06
CA GLY A 81 -3.47 -1.34 32.11
C GLY A 81 -4.82 -2.04 32.00
N LEU A 82 -5.00 -2.94 31.06
CA LEU A 82 -6.23 -3.73 30.90
C LEU A 82 -6.45 -4.68 32.09
N ALA A 83 -5.40 -5.30 32.61
CA ALA A 83 -5.48 -6.13 33.82
C ALA A 83 -5.97 -5.31 35.01
N LEU A 84 -5.36 -4.14 35.28
CA LEU A 84 -5.75 -3.25 36.37
C LEU A 84 -7.17 -2.70 36.20
N LEU A 85 -7.56 -2.32 34.98
CA LEU A 85 -8.92 -1.90 34.68
C LEU A 85 -9.94 -3.01 34.93
N GLY A 86 -9.64 -4.24 34.49
CA GLY A 86 -10.48 -5.41 34.72
C GLY A 86 -10.68 -5.67 36.23
N LEU A 87 -9.58 -5.67 36.97
CA LEU A 87 -9.62 -5.82 38.43
C LEU A 87 -10.42 -4.73 39.14
N ALA A 88 -10.33 -3.48 38.66
CA ALA A 88 -11.05 -2.35 39.22
C ALA A 88 -12.55 -2.35 38.92
N LEU A 89 -12.98 -3.11 37.92
CA LEU A 89 -14.39 -3.27 37.55
C LEU A 89 -15.09 -4.34 38.38
N ILE A 90 -14.38 -5.30 38.94
CA ILE A 90 -14.95 -6.39 39.76
C ILE A 90 -15.49 -5.82 41.07
N GLN A 91 -16.80 -6.02 41.32
CA GLN A 91 -17.48 -5.62 42.53
C GLN A 91 -18.04 -6.80 43.33
N SER A 92 -18.02 -7.99 42.76
CA SER A 92 -18.68 -9.17 43.31
C SER A 92 -17.82 -9.84 44.39
N ASP A 93 -18.38 -10.04 45.57
CA ASP A 93 -17.80 -10.91 46.58
C ASP A 93 -18.29 -12.35 46.39
N SER A 94 -17.42 -13.20 45.82
CA SER A 94 -17.71 -14.60 45.61
C SER A 94 -16.61 -15.49 46.19
N ARG A 95 -16.92 -16.76 46.54
CA ARG A 95 -15.97 -17.75 47.00
C ARG A 95 -14.85 -18.00 45.97
N PHE A 96 -15.10 -17.68 44.73
CA PHE A 96 -14.14 -17.86 43.61
C PHE A 96 -13.40 -16.57 43.26
N ARG A 97 -13.53 -15.52 44.07
CA ARG A 97 -12.95 -14.21 43.77
C ARG A 97 -11.47 -14.25 43.44
N SER A 98 -10.66 -15.01 44.23
CA SER A 98 -9.20 -15.09 43.98
C SER A 98 -8.86 -15.73 42.65
N ALA A 99 -9.52 -16.83 42.25
CA ALA A 99 -9.32 -17.47 40.97
C ALA A 99 -9.71 -16.59 39.79
N MET A 100 -10.82 -15.84 39.94
CA MET A 100 -11.33 -14.96 38.92
C MET A 100 -10.52 -13.67 38.77
N VAL A 101 -10.07 -13.10 39.89
CA VAL A 101 -9.13 -11.99 39.92
C VAL A 101 -7.81 -12.39 39.22
N ALA A 102 -7.31 -13.60 39.53
CA ALA A 102 -6.12 -14.15 38.88
C ALA A 102 -6.33 -14.31 37.37
N GLY A 103 -7.49 -14.84 36.93
CA GLY A 103 -7.84 -14.99 35.52
C GLY A 103 -7.91 -13.65 34.81
N ILE A 104 -8.64 -12.67 35.34
CA ILE A 104 -8.78 -11.35 34.74
C ILE A 104 -7.46 -10.57 34.70
N ALA A 105 -6.61 -10.72 35.70
CA ALA A 105 -5.30 -10.11 35.72
C ALA A 105 -4.35 -10.72 34.66
N SER A 106 -4.43 -12.03 34.44
CA SER A 106 -3.54 -12.75 33.50
C SER A 106 -4.03 -12.72 32.06
N LEU A 107 -5.36 -12.65 31.80
CA LEU A 107 -5.93 -12.76 30.45
C LEU A 107 -5.37 -11.75 29.43
N PRO A 108 -5.16 -10.47 29.73
CA PRO A 108 -4.54 -9.54 28.76
C PRO A 108 -3.12 -9.95 28.38
N ILE A 109 -2.35 -10.44 29.34
CA ILE A 109 -0.98 -10.91 29.13
C ILE A 109 -0.97 -12.20 28.31
N LEU A 110 -1.84 -13.15 28.63
CA LEU A 110 -2.01 -14.40 27.88
C LEU A 110 -2.56 -14.13 26.47
N GLY A 111 -3.45 -13.16 26.31
CA GLY A 111 -3.93 -12.72 24.99
C GLY A 111 -2.81 -12.18 24.13
N ALA A 112 -1.94 -11.33 24.67
CA ALA A 112 -0.75 -10.84 23.98
C ALA A 112 0.23 -11.99 23.66
N ALA A 113 0.41 -12.93 24.58
CA ALA A 113 1.23 -14.13 24.36
C ALA A 113 0.72 -14.97 23.17
N VAL A 114 -0.58 -15.22 23.12
CA VAL A 114 -1.23 -15.93 22.00
C VAL A 114 -1.05 -15.14 20.69
N GLY A 115 -1.26 -13.83 20.73
CA GLY A 115 -1.06 -12.96 19.56
C GLY A 115 0.35 -13.05 18.98
N LEU A 116 1.38 -12.94 19.83
CA LEU A 116 2.78 -13.05 19.42
C LEU A 116 3.13 -14.48 18.94
N PHE A 117 2.63 -15.52 19.61
CA PHE A 117 2.85 -16.91 19.20
C PHE A 117 2.23 -17.20 17.83
N LEU A 118 1.00 -16.75 17.59
CA LEU A 118 0.32 -16.88 16.29
C LEU A 118 1.02 -16.03 15.21
N ALA A 119 1.47 -14.83 15.53
CA ALA A 119 2.29 -14.01 14.63
C ALA A 119 3.56 -14.79 14.23
N GLY A 120 4.29 -15.37 15.20
CA GLY A 120 5.45 -16.19 14.92
C GLY A 120 5.15 -17.46 14.09
N ALA A 121 3.95 -18.03 14.21
CA ALA A 121 3.54 -19.16 13.37
C ALA A 121 3.25 -18.73 11.91
N ARG A 122 2.74 -17.50 11.72
CA ARG A 122 2.38 -16.95 10.41
C ARG A 122 3.52 -16.24 9.68
N THR A 123 4.51 -15.71 10.42
CA THR A 123 5.72 -15.12 9.82
C THR A 123 6.68 -16.15 9.26
N MET A 124 6.41 -17.45 9.43
CA MET A 124 7.13 -18.49 8.71
C MET A 124 6.92 -18.25 7.22
N VAL A 125 7.95 -17.76 6.56
CA VAL A 125 8.00 -17.75 5.10
C VAL A 125 8.03 -19.21 4.68
N ALA A 126 6.92 -19.67 4.11
CA ALA A 126 6.77 -21.07 3.74
C ALA A 126 7.94 -21.48 2.84
N GLY A 127 8.79 -22.35 3.32
CA GLY A 127 9.87 -22.96 2.57
C GLY A 127 11.20 -22.22 2.50
N MET A 128 11.38 -21.01 3.04
CA MET A 128 12.67 -20.31 2.97
C MET A 128 13.63 -20.61 4.15
N GLY A 129 13.18 -21.30 5.18
CA GLY A 129 13.90 -21.40 6.46
C GLY A 129 15.23 -22.17 6.47
N GLN A 130 15.53 -22.99 5.49
CA GLN A 130 16.74 -23.83 5.54
C GLN A 130 17.67 -23.73 4.32
N SER A 131 17.18 -23.33 3.17
CA SER A 131 17.99 -23.26 1.94
C SER A 131 18.64 -21.90 1.67
N VAL A 132 18.30 -20.89 2.44
CA VAL A 132 18.72 -19.51 2.21
C VAL A 132 20.10 -19.19 2.80
N GLY A 133 20.64 -20.02 3.67
CA GLY A 133 22.02 -19.90 4.20
C GLY A 133 23.14 -20.02 3.17
N ALA A 134 22.77 -20.33 1.92
CA ALA A 134 23.72 -20.48 0.79
C ALA A 134 23.73 -19.28 -0.19
N LEU A 135 22.91 -18.25 0.10
CA LEU A 135 22.95 -17.01 -0.68
C LEU A 135 24.17 -16.16 -0.28
N ASP A 136 24.86 -15.61 -1.27
CA ASP A 136 26.11 -14.88 -1.06
C ASP A 136 26.01 -13.70 -0.10
N GLY A 137 26.94 -13.62 0.86
CA GLY A 137 27.32 -12.44 1.60
C GLY A 137 26.21 -11.77 2.41
N SER A 138 25.86 -10.55 2.08
CA SER A 138 24.90 -9.70 2.81
C SER A 138 23.45 -10.20 2.73
N PHE A 139 23.10 -10.84 1.64
CA PHE A 139 21.76 -11.38 1.39
C PHE A 139 21.51 -12.64 2.22
N GLY A 140 22.49 -13.55 2.29
CA GLY A 140 22.42 -14.74 3.14
C GLY A 140 22.28 -14.38 4.62
N ALA A 141 23.01 -13.37 5.10
CA ALA A 141 22.92 -12.89 6.48
C ALA A 141 21.52 -12.33 6.82
N LEU A 142 20.91 -11.54 5.91
CA LEU A 142 19.56 -11.01 6.09
C LEU A 142 18.49 -12.11 6.12
N PHE A 143 18.62 -13.10 5.24
CA PHE A 143 17.71 -14.24 5.23
C PHE A 143 17.84 -15.10 6.48
N SER A 144 19.07 -15.36 6.95
CA SER A 144 19.27 -16.11 8.20
C SER A 144 18.58 -15.40 9.37
N THR A 145 18.73 -14.09 9.47
CA THR A 145 18.06 -13.29 10.51
C THR A 145 16.53 -13.28 10.33
N ALA A 146 16.04 -13.20 9.09
CA ALA A 146 14.59 -13.31 8.82
C ALA A 146 14.02 -14.68 9.15
N SER A 147 14.81 -15.76 9.02
CA SER A 147 14.42 -17.12 9.41
C SER A 147 14.29 -17.28 10.92
N ASP A 148 14.97 -16.44 11.70
CA ASP A 148 14.90 -16.48 13.18
C ASP A 148 13.68 -15.73 13.74
N LEU A 149 13.05 -14.83 12.96
CA LEU A 149 11.90 -14.05 13.42
C LEU A 149 10.74 -14.91 13.96
N PRO A 150 10.33 -16.01 13.31
CA PRO A 150 9.29 -16.88 13.86
C PRO A 150 9.67 -17.44 15.24
N SER A 151 10.93 -17.80 15.46
CA SER A 151 11.40 -18.33 16.76
C SER A 151 11.49 -17.23 17.81
N ILE A 152 11.91 -16.02 17.44
CA ILE A 152 11.93 -14.84 18.31
C ILE A 152 10.52 -14.51 18.79
N LEU A 153 9.54 -14.42 17.89
CA LEU A 153 8.15 -14.12 18.24
C LEU A 153 7.51 -15.21 19.11
N LYS A 154 7.75 -16.48 18.78
CA LYS A 154 7.29 -17.62 19.62
C LYS A 154 7.92 -17.60 21.01
N SER A 155 9.22 -17.30 21.10
CA SER A 155 9.92 -17.18 22.39
C SER A 155 9.42 -16.00 23.21
N ALA A 156 9.16 -14.85 22.58
CA ALA A 156 8.54 -13.70 23.22
C ALA A 156 7.11 -14.03 23.70
N GLY A 157 6.32 -14.74 22.89
CA GLY A 157 5.00 -15.24 23.26
C GLY A 157 5.07 -16.19 24.45
N LEU A 158 6.03 -17.11 24.47
CA LEU A 158 6.24 -18.03 25.61
C LEU A 158 6.64 -17.28 26.89
N ALA A 159 7.55 -16.29 26.78
CA ALA A 159 7.92 -15.45 27.91
C ALA A 159 6.72 -14.68 28.49
N MET A 160 5.88 -14.12 27.62
CA MET A 160 4.62 -13.47 28.01
C MET A 160 3.64 -14.46 28.64
N ALA A 161 3.55 -15.70 28.14
CA ALA A 161 2.70 -16.73 28.73
C ALA A 161 3.17 -17.10 30.15
N LEU A 162 4.48 -17.30 30.36
CA LEU A 162 5.07 -17.53 31.66
C LEU A 162 4.82 -16.37 32.63
N LEU A 163 4.96 -15.14 32.16
CA LEU A 163 4.61 -13.94 32.94
C LEU A 163 3.12 -13.94 33.31
N GLY A 164 2.23 -14.28 32.37
CA GLY A 164 0.80 -14.39 32.62
C GLY A 164 0.45 -15.43 33.69
N VAL A 165 1.11 -16.62 33.65
CA VAL A 165 0.97 -17.66 34.64
C VAL A 165 1.49 -17.18 36.01
N MET A 166 2.66 -16.54 36.06
CA MET A 166 3.20 -15.95 37.28
C MET A 166 2.25 -14.92 37.91
N VAL A 167 1.70 -14.02 37.10
CA VAL A 167 0.70 -13.06 37.55
C VAL A 167 -0.54 -13.75 38.07
N ALA A 168 -1.03 -14.79 37.39
CA ALA A 168 -2.15 -15.61 37.91
C ALA A 168 -1.87 -16.20 39.26
N ILE A 169 -0.69 -16.80 39.48
CA ILE A 169 -0.28 -17.39 40.77
C ILE A 169 -0.23 -16.34 41.88
N ILE A 170 0.36 -15.17 41.61
CA ILE A 170 0.42 -14.06 42.57
C ILE A 170 -1.00 -13.62 42.95
N PHE A 171 -1.89 -13.41 41.97
CA PHE A 171 -3.25 -12.97 42.26
C PHE A 171 -4.14 -14.06 42.84
N LEU A 172 -3.84 -15.33 42.69
CA LEU A 172 -4.49 -16.40 43.46
C LEU A 172 -4.23 -16.26 44.98
N GLN A 173 -3.04 -15.78 45.35
CA GLN A 173 -2.65 -15.60 46.75
C GLN A 173 -3.15 -14.26 47.35
N VAL A 174 -3.04 -13.19 46.59
CA VAL A 174 -3.29 -11.81 47.07
C VAL A 174 -4.68 -11.27 46.65
N GLY A 175 -5.37 -11.95 45.73
CA GLY A 175 -6.54 -11.44 45.02
C GLY A 175 -7.75 -11.11 45.91
N GLN A 176 -7.88 -11.74 47.08
CA GLN A 176 -8.97 -11.41 48.02
C GLN A 176 -8.82 -10.01 48.62
N SER A 177 -7.58 -9.58 48.85
CA SER A 177 -7.24 -8.28 49.45
C SER A 177 -7.03 -7.15 48.48
N PHE A 178 -6.95 -7.46 47.16
CA PHE A 178 -6.62 -6.50 46.12
C PHE A 178 -7.87 -5.81 45.57
N HIS A 179 -8.07 -4.54 45.92
CA HIS A 179 -9.21 -3.73 45.51
C HIS A 179 -8.75 -2.41 44.87
N PRO A 180 -8.33 -2.40 43.60
CA PRO A 180 -7.93 -1.17 42.94
C PRO A 180 -9.16 -0.25 42.77
N ARG A 181 -8.97 1.06 43.06
CA ARG A 181 -10.02 2.05 42.91
C ARG A 181 -10.09 2.49 41.45
N PHE A 182 -11.21 2.22 40.77
CA PHE A 182 -11.41 2.54 39.35
C PHE A 182 -11.11 4.01 39.03
N GLY A 183 -11.54 4.96 39.85
CA GLY A 183 -11.28 6.38 39.60
C GLY A 183 -9.80 6.77 39.62
N ARG A 184 -8.96 6.04 40.37
CA ARG A 184 -7.50 6.25 40.37
C ARG A 184 -6.81 5.77 39.11
N LEU A 185 -7.43 4.87 38.36
CA LEU A 185 -6.92 4.34 37.09
C LEU A 185 -7.52 5.07 35.88
N ALA A 186 -8.82 5.38 35.95
CA ALA A 186 -9.53 6.03 34.85
C ALA A 186 -9.01 7.45 34.60
N ALA A 187 -8.73 8.23 35.66
CA ALA A 187 -8.25 9.60 35.51
C ALA A 187 -6.90 9.70 34.76
N PRO A 188 -5.84 8.95 35.14
CA PRO A 188 -4.59 8.98 34.38
C PRO A 188 -4.75 8.51 32.91
N ILE A 189 -5.61 7.52 32.65
CA ILE A 189 -5.88 7.06 31.28
C ILE A 189 -6.55 8.15 30.46
N CYS A 190 -7.54 8.87 31.04
CA CYS A 190 -8.17 10.01 30.37
C CYS A 190 -7.15 11.13 30.07
N VAL A 191 -6.30 11.48 31.06
CA VAL A 191 -5.27 12.51 30.90
C VAL A 191 -4.27 12.08 29.82
N LEU A 192 -3.81 10.83 29.84
CA LEU A 192 -2.94 10.28 28.82
C LEU A 192 -3.63 10.31 27.45
N GLY A 193 -4.92 9.97 27.37
CA GLY A 193 -5.70 10.03 26.12
C GLY A 193 -5.73 11.42 25.52
N VAL A 194 -6.03 12.44 26.34
CA VAL A 194 -6.03 13.84 25.89
C VAL A 194 -4.62 14.27 25.51
N ALA A 195 -3.60 13.90 26.27
CA ALA A 195 -2.21 14.24 25.97
C ALA A 195 -1.73 13.61 24.65
N CYS A 196 -2.03 12.33 24.42
CA CYS A 196 -1.75 11.67 23.16
C CYS A 196 -2.48 12.34 21.99
N TRP A 197 -3.77 12.65 22.18
CA TRP A 197 -4.56 13.32 21.17
C TRP A 197 -3.97 14.67 20.79
N VAL A 198 -3.60 15.50 21.78
CA VAL A 198 -2.95 16.80 21.55
C VAL A 198 -1.57 16.63 20.91
N ALA A 199 -0.77 15.66 21.36
CA ALA A 199 0.57 15.42 20.86
C ALA A 199 0.56 14.98 19.38
N PHE A 200 -0.30 14.03 19.01
CA PHE A 200 -0.43 13.61 17.61
C PHE A 200 -0.98 14.72 16.73
N ALA A 201 -1.74 15.63 17.29
CA ALA A 201 -2.20 16.80 16.62
C ALA A 201 -1.14 17.84 16.29
N LEU A 202 -0.33 18.12 17.27
CA LEU A 202 0.74 19.12 17.13
C LEU A 202 1.89 18.59 16.31
N VAL A 203 2.16 17.28 16.37
CA VAL A 203 3.31 16.63 15.69
C VAL A 203 2.85 15.37 14.95
N PRO A 204 2.02 15.53 13.89
CA PRO A 204 1.31 14.40 13.27
C PRO A 204 2.20 13.45 12.48
N TYR A 205 3.42 13.81 12.16
CA TYR A 205 4.35 13.00 11.39
C TYR A 205 5.50 12.45 12.26
N TRP A 206 6.26 13.33 12.89
CA TRP A 206 7.49 12.96 13.59
C TRP A 206 7.22 12.04 14.79
N LEU A 207 6.20 12.35 15.60
CA LEU A 207 5.90 11.57 16.80
C LEU A 207 5.43 10.14 16.47
N PRO A 208 4.48 9.93 15.54
CA PRO A 208 4.11 8.57 15.14
C PRO A 208 5.26 7.76 14.55
N THR A 209 6.10 8.37 13.73
CA THR A 209 7.28 7.70 13.15
C THR A 209 8.28 7.27 14.23
N LEU A 210 8.49 8.13 15.25
CA LEU A 210 9.34 7.78 16.39
C LEU A 210 8.78 6.61 17.22
N LEU A 211 7.46 6.58 17.43
CA LEU A 211 6.80 5.53 18.21
C LEU A 211 6.67 4.22 17.43
N GLY A 212 6.49 4.31 16.13
CA GLY A 212 6.18 3.19 15.24
C GLY A 212 4.72 2.73 15.31
N THR A 213 4.25 2.10 14.24
CA THR A 213 2.84 1.72 14.06
C THR A 213 2.31 0.82 15.20
N VAL A 214 3.11 -0.17 15.64
CA VAL A 214 2.68 -1.10 16.70
C VAL A 214 2.39 -0.35 18.01
N ALA A 215 3.30 0.55 18.42
CA ALA A 215 3.10 1.32 19.65
C ALA A 215 1.86 2.23 19.55
N VAL A 216 1.67 2.92 18.41
CA VAL A 216 0.51 3.78 18.16
C VAL A 216 -0.79 2.99 18.33
N VAL A 217 -0.90 1.81 17.71
CA VAL A 217 -2.10 0.95 17.80
C VAL A 217 -2.31 0.43 19.23
N LEU A 218 -1.27 -0.04 19.90
CA LEU A 218 -1.38 -0.59 21.26
C LEU A 218 -1.76 0.51 22.28
N PHE A 219 -1.20 1.70 22.18
CA PHE A 219 -1.63 2.84 23.00
C PHE A 219 -3.08 3.22 22.73
N PHE A 220 -3.49 3.25 21.47
CA PHE A 220 -4.90 3.50 21.13
C PHE A 220 -5.81 2.44 21.77
N LEU A 221 -5.47 1.16 21.71
CA LEU A 221 -6.26 0.08 22.30
C LEU A 221 -6.35 0.20 23.82
N LEU A 222 -5.26 0.62 24.49
CA LEU A 222 -5.30 0.91 25.93
C LEU A 222 -6.30 2.03 26.27
N LEU A 223 -6.23 3.14 25.51
CA LEU A 223 -7.13 4.29 25.71
C LEU A 223 -8.58 3.94 25.40
N ALA A 224 -8.81 3.19 24.31
CA ALA A 224 -10.13 2.70 23.93
C ALA A 224 -10.70 1.76 25.02
N GLY A 225 -9.86 0.88 25.57
CA GLY A 225 -10.22 0.00 26.68
C GLY A 225 -10.61 0.78 27.94
N GLY A 226 -9.84 1.82 28.26
CA GLY A 226 -10.15 2.73 29.36
C GLY A 226 -11.48 3.47 29.15
N PHE A 227 -11.65 4.07 27.98
CA PHE A 227 -12.87 4.79 27.61
C PHE A 227 -14.11 3.88 27.62
N LEU A 228 -14.02 2.71 27.00
CA LEU A 228 -15.09 1.71 26.99
C LEU A 228 -15.44 1.26 28.41
N SER A 229 -14.45 1.08 29.29
CA SER A 229 -14.65 0.74 30.68
C SER A 229 -15.42 1.84 31.46
N ILE A 230 -15.14 3.12 31.17
CA ILE A 230 -15.87 4.26 31.75
C ILE A 230 -17.33 4.25 31.28
N LEU A 231 -17.58 4.06 29.97
CA LEU A 231 -18.94 4.03 29.41
C LEU A 231 -19.78 2.89 30.00
N ILE A 232 -19.17 1.69 30.12
CA ILE A 232 -19.81 0.53 30.75
C ILE A 232 -20.13 0.82 32.19
N ARG A 233 -19.23 1.43 32.96
CA ARG A 233 -19.45 1.76 34.37
C ARG A 233 -20.54 2.85 34.57
N LEU A 234 -20.65 3.81 33.65
CA LEU A 234 -21.75 4.78 33.63
C LEU A 234 -23.09 4.08 33.44
N ARG A 235 -23.16 3.10 32.53
CA ARG A 235 -24.36 2.29 32.34
C ARG A 235 -24.71 1.48 33.60
N ASP A 236 -23.74 0.76 34.15
CA ASP A 236 -23.99 -0.19 35.26
C ASP A 236 -24.27 0.51 36.57
N ARG A 237 -23.73 1.73 36.81
CA ARG A 237 -23.95 2.49 38.07
C ARG A 237 -25.02 3.54 37.99
N ARG A 238 -25.22 4.19 36.84
CA ARG A 238 -26.13 5.34 36.69
C ARG A 238 -27.26 5.09 35.70
N ASN A 239 -27.36 3.88 35.13
CA ASN A 239 -28.30 3.53 34.06
C ASN A 239 -28.23 4.45 32.84
N ILE A 240 -27.07 5.06 32.58
CA ILE A 240 -26.88 5.94 31.42
C ILE A 240 -26.36 5.06 30.25
N PRO A 241 -27.14 4.88 29.16
CA PRO A 241 -26.71 4.07 28.01
C PRO A 241 -25.77 4.86 27.10
N ALA A 242 -24.67 5.40 27.65
CA ALA A 242 -23.78 6.33 26.98
C ALA A 242 -23.20 5.74 25.68
N LEU A 243 -22.81 4.44 25.65
CA LEU A 243 -22.33 3.79 24.48
C LEU A 243 -23.38 3.76 23.35
N SER A 244 -24.62 3.39 23.68
CA SER A 244 -25.74 3.39 22.72
C SER A 244 -26.02 4.78 22.17
N VAL A 245 -25.98 5.80 23.01
CA VAL A 245 -26.15 7.19 22.59
C VAL A 245 -25.03 7.61 21.63
N ILE A 246 -23.77 7.31 21.97
CA ILE A 246 -22.63 7.62 21.11
C ILE A 246 -22.75 6.92 19.72
N VAL A 247 -23.13 5.63 19.71
CA VAL A 247 -23.32 4.88 18.45
C VAL A 247 -24.46 5.46 17.61
N ILE A 248 -25.58 5.83 18.25
CA ILE A 248 -26.73 6.46 17.57
C ILE A 248 -26.31 7.82 16.99
N VAL A 249 -25.65 8.66 17.79
CA VAL A 249 -25.17 9.98 17.33
C VAL A 249 -24.20 9.86 16.18
N ALA A 250 -23.22 8.94 16.27
CA ALA A 250 -22.31 8.68 15.18
C ALA A 250 -23.02 8.15 13.92
N GLY A 251 -24.02 7.27 14.10
CA GLY A 251 -24.87 6.80 13.00
C GLY A 251 -25.69 7.93 12.35
N CYS A 252 -26.23 8.85 13.14
CA CYS A 252 -26.91 10.04 12.62
C CYS A 252 -25.94 10.95 11.85
N PHE A 253 -24.73 11.19 12.38
CA PHE A 253 -23.74 12.02 11.69
C PHE A 253 -23.28 11.37 10.38
N ALA A 254 -23.08 10.05 10.37
CA ALA A 254 -22.77 9.30 9.15
C ALA A 254 -23.93 9.38 8.14
N TRP A 255 -25.17 9.24 8.60
CA TRP A 255 -26.37 9.35 7.74
C TRP A 255 -26.51 10.72 7.07
N TRP A 256 -26.19 11.78 7.79
CA TRP A 256 -26.26 13.16 7.27
C TRP A 256 -24.94 13.63 6.65
N ASN A 257 -23.95 12.78 6.48
CA ASN A 257 -22.61 13.12 5.98
C ASN A 257 -21.92 14.29 6.72
N VAL A 258 -22.27 14.52 7.99
CA VAL A 258 -21.72 15.65 8.77
C VAL A 258 -20.24 15.48 9.05
N SER A 259 -19.77 14.22 9.15
CA SER A 259 -18.38 13.88 9.43
C SER A 259 -17.56 13.58 8.17
N ASP A 260 -18.17 13.58 6.98
CA ASP A 260 -17.50 13.35 5.71
C ASP A 260 -16.91 14.64 5.16
N ASN A 261 -15.70 14.98 5.60
CA ASN A 261 -14.98 16.19 5.24
C ASN A 261 -13.65 15.91 4.55
N HIS A 262 -13.51 14.74 3.90
CA HIS A 262 -12.30 14.31 3.20
C HIS A 262 -12.16 14.96 1.82
N ILE A 263 -12.26 16.29 1.78
CA ILE A 263 -12.09 17.09 0.57
C ILE A 263 -10.59 17.31 0.34
N PRO A 264 -10.06 16.96 -0.85
CA PRO A 264 -8.66 17.19 -1.16
C PRO A 264 -8.28 18.66 -1.03
N PRO A 265 -7.10 18.99 -0.46
CA PRO A 265 -6.65 20.36 -0.34
C PRO A 265 -6.36 20.94 -1.71
N LYS A 266 -6.88 22.16 -1.95
CA LYS A 266 -6.71 22.91 -3.18
C LYS A 266 -5.48 23.80 -3.10
N VAL A 267 -4.83 23.99 -4.23
CA VAL A 267 -3.71 24.92 -4.41
C VAL A 267 -3.99 25.86 -5.58
N PRO A 268 -3.46 27.09 -5.57
CA PRO A 268 -3.64 28.01 -6.71
C PRO A 268 -2.99 27.43 -7.97
N ARG A 269 -3.69 27.51 -9.09
CA ARG A 269 -3.14 27.16 -10.39
C ARG A 269 -2.22 28.29 -10.88
N PRO A 270 -0.97 28.00 -11.28
CA PRO A 270 -0.11 29.00 -11.92
C PRO A 270 -0.76 29.55 -13.20
N ARG A 271 -0.60 30.84 -13.48
CA ARG A 271 -1.19 31.49 -14.68
C ARG A 271 -0.59 30.97 -15.99
N ASP A 272 0.63 30.47 -15.95
CA ASP A 272 1.39 29.89 -17.06
C ASP A 272 1.28 28.36 -17.12
N ALA A 273 0.44 27.74 -16.27
CA ALA A 273 0.15 26.31 -16.36
C ALA A 273 -0.53 26.01 -17.70
N ILE A 274 -0.05 24.98 -18.37
CA ILE A 274 -0.60 24.55 -19.67
C ILE A 274 -2.06 24.11 -19.52
N GLY A 275 -2.43 23.64 -18.34
CA GLY A 275 -3.77 23.11 -18.07
C GLY A 275 -3.98 21.76 -18.73
N ILE A 276 -5.24 21.45 -19.05
CA ILE A 276 -5.60 20.21 -19.71
C ILE A 276 -5.49 20.42 -21.22
N VAL A 277 -4.77 19.52 -21.88
CA VAL A 277 -4.52 19.60 -23.33
C VAL A 277 -5.05 18.36 -24.06
N PRO A 278 -5.57 18.51 -25.29
CA PRO A 278 -5.89 17.35 -26.12
C PRO A 278 -4.65 16.46 -26.32
N THR A 279 -4.80 15.13 -26.19
CA THR A 279 -3.70 14.17 -26.33
C THR A 279 -2.91 14.35 -27.63
N ALA A 280 -3.61 14.61 -28.74
CA ALA A 280 -2.94 14.91 -30.03
C ALA A 280 -2.11 16.18 -29.98
N GLY A 281 -2.64 17.26 -29.40
CA GLY A 281 -1.91 18.51 -29.21
C GLY A 281 -0.68 18.32 -28.32
N ALA A 282 -0.83 17.51 -27.26
CA ALA A 282 0.25 17.13 -26.38
C ALA A 282 1.37 16.41 -27.15
N LEU A 283 1.06 15.40 -27.97
CA LEU A 283 2.03 14.67 -28.77
C LEU A 283 2.70 15.56 -29.85
N LEU A 284 1.89 16.41 -30.52
CA LEU A 284 2.39 17.34 -31.54
C LEU A 284 3.41 18.35 -30.98
N ALA A 285 3.24 18.76 -29.73
CA ALA A 285 4.19 19.64 -29.05
C ALA A 285 5.36 18.87 -28.43
N TRP A 286 5.13 17.65 -27.95
CA TRP A 286 6.10 16.85 -27.19
C TRP A 286 7.15 16.21 -28.09
N LEU A 287 6.76 15.58 -29.21
CA LEU A 287 7.69 14.82 -30.06
C LEU A 287 8.76 15.70 -30.70
N PRO A 288 8.45 16.85 -31.30
CA PRO A 288 9.49 17.73 -31.86
C PRO A 288 10.41 18.36 -30.81
N ALA A 289 9.98 18.40 -29.55
CA ALA A 289 10.79 18.92 -28.46
C ALA A 289 11.83 17.94 -27.89
N ARG A 290 11.92 16.71 -28.43
CA ARG A 290 12.88 15.70 -27.95
C ARG A 290 14.29 16.01 -28.44
N GLY A 291 15.24 16.12 -27.51
CA GLY A 291 16.62 16.53 -27.80
C GLY A 291 17.43 15.51 -28.61
N ASP A 292 17.01 14.26 -28.65
CA ASP A 292 17.65 13.16 -29.38
C ASP A 292 16.85 12.72 -30.64
N LEU A 293 15.77 13.39 -30.99
CA LEU A 293 14.95 13.06 -32.16
C LEU A 293 15.76 13.01 -33.46
N ASP A 294 16.65 13.97 -33.66
CA ASP A 294 17.48 14.05 -34.86
C ASP A 294 18.40 12.82 -35.04
N HIS A 295 18.83 12.20 -33.95
CA HIS A 295 19.63 10.97 -34.01
C HIS A 295 18.82 9.83 -34.65
N PHE A 296 17.57 9.63 -34.23
CA PHE A 296 16.71 8.58 -34.78
C PHE A 296 16.36 8.86 -36.25
N LEU A 297 16.03 10.11 -36.58
CA LEU A 297 15.70 10.52 -37.93
C LEU A 297 16.91 10.35 -38.89
N SER A 298 18.11 10.72 -38.46
CA SER A 298 19.33 10.59 -39.25
C SER A 298 19.72 9.14 -39.49
N THR A 299 19.34 8.22 -38.59
CA THR A 299 19.58 6.77 -38.78
C THR A 299 18.43 6.07 -39.49
N GLY A 300 17.40 6.81 -39.94
CA GLY A 300 16.24 6.25 -40.64
C GLY A 300 15.31 5.43 -39.77
N ARG A 301 15.32 5.66 -38.45
CA ARG A 301 14.54 4.88 -37.48
C ARG A 301 13.36 5.69 -36.92
N PRO A 302 12.24 5.02 -36.62
CA PRO A 302 11.16 5.66 -35.89
C PRO A 302 11.61 5.99 -34.47
N TYR A 303 11.13 7.11 -33.94
CA TYR A 303 11.38 7.50 -32.57
C TYR A 303 10.62 6.60 -31.59
N PRO A 304 11.28 5.90 -30.63
CA PRO A 304 10.58 5.02 -29.69
C PRO A 304 9.89 5.84 -28.61
N ILE A 305 8.57 5.69 -28.51
CA ILE A 305 7.72 6.28 -27.46
C ILE A 305 7.28 5.18 -26.52
N PHE A 306 7.56 5.33 -25.23
CA PHE A 306 7.10 4.41 -24.22
C PHE A 306 5.85 4.92 -23.53
N ILE A 307 4.83 4.08 -23.45
CA ILE A 307 3.71 4.17 -22.52
C ILE A 307 3.94 3.07 -21.49
N ILE A 308 3.89 3.43 -20.21
CA ILE A 308 4.15 2.50 -19.13
C ILE A 308 2.87 2.34 -18.33
N SER A 309 2.47 1.11 -18.03
CA SER A 309 1.47 0.83 -17.00
C SER A 309 2.15 0.35 -15.73
N ALA A 310 1.69 0.82 -14.57
CA ALA A 310 2.25 0.49 -13.27
C ALA A 310 1.15 0.06 -12.31
N SER A 311 1.14 -1.24 -11.96
CA SER A 311 0.09 -1.84 -11.15
C SER A 311 0.12 -1.39 -9.69
N GLY A 312 -1.05 -1.46 -9.04
CA GLY A 312 -1.18 -1.26 -7.60
C GLY A 312 -0.54 -2.36 -6.78
N GLY A 313 -0.41 -2.12 -5.46
CA GLY A 313 0.16 -3.09 -4.53
C GLY A 313 0.71 -2.45 -3.24
N GLY A 314 0.33 -1.21 -2.92
CA GLY A 314 0.85 -0.49 -1.76
C GLY A 314 2.35 -0.18 -1.90
N HIS A 315 3.07 -0.21 -0.81
CA HIS A 315 4.47 0.22 -0.79
C HIS A 315 5.41 -0.65 -1.63
N TYR A 316 5.17 -1.96 -1.72
CA TYR A 316 6.01 -2.83 -2.53
C TYR A 316 5.87 -2.54 -4.03
N ALA A 317 4.68 -2.14 -4.49
CA ALA A 317 4.48 -1.70 -5.85
C ALA A 317 5.13 -0.34 -6.13
N ALA A 318 5.12 0.56 -5.13
CA ALA A 318 5.83 1.83 -5.21
C ALA A 318 7.34 1.62 -5.35
N ASP A 319 7.93 0.78 -4.49
CA ASP A 319 9.36 0.46 -4.54
C ASP A 319 9.75 -0.24 -5.85
N PHE A 320 8.96 -1.23 -6.28
CA PHE A 320 9.20 -1.95 -7.53
C PHE A 320 9.17 -1.03 -8.75
N THR A 321 8.10 -0.25 -8.89
CA THR A 321 7.91 0.68 -10.02
C THR A 321 9.02 1.72 -10.06
N ALA A 322 9.25 2.41 -8.94
CA ALA A 322 10.22 3.48 -8.88
C ALA A 322 11.66 2.97 -9.08
N THR A 323 12.02 1.84 -8.46
CA THR A 323 13.36 1.25 -8.58
C THR A 323 13.64 0.75 -10.00
N PHE A 324 12.65 0.11 -10.66
CA PHE A 324 12.82 -0.29 -12.07
C PHE A 324 13.05 0.92 -12.98
N LEU A 325 12.20 1.94 -12.87
CA LEU A 325 12.29 3.13 -13.71
C LEU A 325 13.59 3.91 -13.44
N ALA A 326 13.97 4.05 -12.18
CA ALA A 326 15.22 4.72 -11.79
C ALA A 326 16.47 3.96 -12.29
N ARG A 327 16.47 2.63 -12.21
CA ARG A 327 17.56 1.79 -12.72
C ARG A 327 17.68 1.90 -14.25
N MET A 328 16.55 1.98 -14.94
CA MET A 328 16.55 2.23 -16.39
C MET A 328 17.08 3.63 -16.71
N GLN A 329 16.77 4.64 -15.91
CA GLN A 329 17.28 6.01 -16.07
C GLN A 329 18.80 6.10 -15.81
N ASP A 330 19.29 5.39 -14.78
CA ASP A 330 20.74 5.32 -14.50
C ASP A 330 21.48 4.60 -15.62
N ARG A 331 20.85 3.61 -16.28
CA ARG A 331 21.40 2.86 -17.40
C ARG A 331 21.36 3.64 -18.71
N CYS A 332 20.26 4.32 -18.99
CA CYS A 332 20.01 5.08 -20.22
C CYS A 332 19.66 6.53 -19.86
N PRO A 333 20.60 7.48 -19.94
CA PRO A 333 20.35 8.87 -19.52
C PRO A 333 19.17 9.54 -20.24
N SER A 334 18.84 9.11 -21.47
CA SER A 334 17.70 9.60 -22.24
C SER A 334 16.38 8.88 -21.94
N PHE A 335 16.34 7.87 -21.05
CA PHE A 335 15.16 7.02 -20.87
C PHE A 335 13.88 7.81 -20.57
N SER A 336 13.92 8.76 -19.63
CA SER A 336 12.71 9.52 -19.25
C SER A 336 12.14 10.37 -20.37
N GLN A 337 12.98 10.90 -21.27
CA GLN A 337 12.50 11.72 -22.41
C GLN A 337 11.77 10.90 -23.48
N HIS A 338 11.90 9.55 -23.46
CA HIS A 338 11.17 8.65 -24.33
C HIS A 338 9.82 8.20 -23.72
N ILE A 339 9.59 8.46 -22.43
CA ILE A 339 8.34 8.09 -21.79
C ILE A 339 7.34 9.23 -21.95
N PHE A 340 6.30 9.03 -22.74
CA PHE A 340 5.24 10.01 -22.91
C PHE A 340 4.36 10.09 -21.67
N ALA A 341 3.91 8.91 -21.18
CA ALA A 341 3.06 8.83 -19.99
C ALA A 341 3.24 7.51 -19.22
N ILE A 342 2.92 7.56 -17.93
CA ILE A 342 2.84 6.42 -17.04
C ILE A 342 1.41 6.34 -16.51
N SER A 343 0.64 5.34 -16.94
CA SER A 343 -0.65 4.99 -16.36
C SER A 343 -0.44 4.16 -15.11
N SER A 344 -0.88 4.64 -13.98
CA SER A 344 -0.47 4.09 -12.69
C SER A 344 -1.64 3.92 -11.73
N VAL A 345 -1.52 2.97 -10.81
CA VAL A 345 -2.55 2.61 -9.83
C VAL A 345 -1.92 2.50 -8.44
N SER A 346 -2.55 3.09 -7.42
CA SER A 346 -2.21 2.88 -6.02
C SER A 346 -0.71 3.10 -5.73
N GLY A 347 -0.02 2.11 -5.15
CA GLY A 347 1.43 2.17 -4.93
C GLY A 347 2.23 2.40 -6.22
N GLY A 348 1.79 1.85 -7.36
CA GLY A 348 2.39 2.15 -8.66
C GLY A 348 2.36 3.64 -8.99
N SER A 349 1.28 4.37 -8.61
CA SER A 349 1.19 5.83 -8.79
C SER A 349 2.22 6.56 -7.92
N VAL A 350 2.42 6.13 -6.68
CA VAL A 350 3.44 6.71 -5.80
C VAL A 350 4.83 6.50 -6.39
N GLY A 351 5.14 5.28 -6.84
CA GLY A 351 6.44 4.97 -7.46
C GLY A 351 6.68 5.72 -8.76
N ALA A 352 5.68 5.78 -9.64
CA ALA A 352 5.72 6.55 -10.88
C ALA A 352 5.91 8.04 -10.64
N GLY A 353 5.20 8.58 -9.63
CA GLY A 353 5.29 9.99 -9.24
C GLY A 353 6.66 10.37 -8.70
N VAL A 354 7.26 9.54 -7.83
CA VAL A 354 8.62 9.77 -7.31
C VAL A 354 9.64 9.74 -8.47
N PHE A 355 9.56 8.75 -9.36
CA PHE A 355 10.42 8.70 -10.54
C PHE A 355 10.26 9.94 -11.44
N ALA A 356 9.01 10.32 -11.76
CA ALA A 356 8.73 11.47 -12.61
C ALA A 356 9.24 12.78 -11.96
N ALA A 357 9.11 12.93 -10.64
CA ALA A 357 9.63 14.08 -9.90
C ALA A 357 11.17 14.13 -9.95
N LEU A 358 11.85 12.99 -9.81
CA LEU A 358 13.30 12.90 -9.96
C LEU A 358 13.72 13.20 -11.40
N ALA A 359 13.00 12.68 -12.41
CA ALA A 359 13.27 12.98 -13.80
C ALA A 359 13.11 14.49 -14.09
N LYS A 360 12.05 15.13 -13.57
CA LYS A 360 11.84 16.59 -13.69
C LYS A 360 13.00 17.39 -13.12
N SER A 361 13.58 16.94 -12.01
CA SER A 361 14.61 17.69 -11.28
C SER A 361 16.04 17.43 -11.77
N PHE A 362 16.32 16.23 -12.27
CA PHE A 362 17.69 15.78 -12.52
C PHE A 362 17.97 15.23 -13.92
N ALA A 363 16.94 14.83 -14.69
CA ALA A 363 17.14 14.42 -16.07
C ALA A 363 17.23 15.64 -16.98
N THR A 364 17.87 15.47 -18.12
CA THR A 364 18.04 16.54 -19.11
C THR A 364 17.43 16.13 -20.43
N ASN A 365 16.79 17.07 -21.12
CA ASN A 365 16.37 16.92 -22.51
C ASN A 365 17.59 17.11 -23.40
N GLY A 366 18.43 16.08 -23.43
CA GLY A 366 19.74 16.12 -24.04
C GLY A 366 19.78 15.44 -25.39
N ARG A 367 20.94 15.62 -26.07
CA ARG A 367 21.27 14.84 -27.27
C ARG A 367 21.35 13.36 -26.89
N TRP A 368 21.17 12.52 -27.89
CA TRP A 368 21.29 11.09 -27.73
C TRP A 368 22.60 10.66 -27.05
N THR A 369 22.48 9.73 -26.13
CA THR A 369 23.59 9.10 -25.40
C THR A 369 23.39 7.59 -25.38
N GLU A 370 24.46 6.84 -25.57
CA GLU A 370 24.40 5.38 -25.53
C GLU A 370 24.05 4.89 -24.12
N CYS A 371 23.22 3.85 -24.05
CA CYS A 371 22.94 3.17 -22.78
C CYS A 371 24.15 2.38 -22.28
N ALA A 372 24.35 2.31 -20.99
CA ALA A 372 25.36 1.45 -20.39
C ALA A 372 24.92 -0.02 -20.46
N PHE A 373 25.80 -0.89 -20.92
CA PHE A 373 25.62 -2.35 -20.93
C PHE A 373 26.52 -2.99 -19.86
N GLY A 374 26.08 -4.11 -19.31
CA GLY A 374 26.80 -4.83 -18.27
C GLY A 374 26.15 -4.64 -16.88
N THR A 375 26.83 -5.18 -15.85
CA THR A 375 26.39 -5.03 -14.45
C THR A 375 26.71 -3.64 -13.95
N LEU A 376 25.70 -2.93 -13.47
CA LEU A 376 25.83 -1.59 -12.92
C LEU A 376 25.56 -1.60 -11.42
N ALA A 377 26.40 -0.90 -10.65
CA ALA A 377 26.03 -0.53 -9.30
C ALA A 377 24.84 0.44 -9.32
N PRO A 378 24.03 0.50 -8.24
CA PRO A 378 22.95 1.47 -8.14
C PRO A 378 23.46 2.90 -8.41
N GLY A 379 22.84 3.56 -9.40
CA GLY A 379 23.21 4.92 -9.79
C GLY A 379 22.51 5.97 -8.93
N SER A 380 22.65 7.23 -9.33
CA SER A 380 22.14 8.34 -8.53
C SER A 380 20.61 8.41 -8.47
N PHE A 381 19.92 7.98 -9.54
CA PHE A 381 18.45 7.92 -9.57
C PHE A 381 17.94 6.80 -8.65
N GLU A 382 18.51 5.60 -8.76
CA GLU A 382 18.10 4.47 -7.91
C GLU A 382 18.35 4.75 -6.44
N LEU A 383 19.49 5.35 -6.08
CA LEU A 383 19.82 5.68 -4.69
C LEU A 383 18.87 6.73 -4.11
N LYS A 384 18.58 7.82 -4.84
CA LYS A 384 17.64 8.86 -4.40
C LYS A 384 16.21 8.29 -4.27
N THR A 385 15.79 7.49 -5.24
CA THR A 385 14.48 6.81 -5.23
C THR A 385 14.31 5.99 -3.97
N ARG A 386 15.29 5.14 -3.65
CA ARG A 386 15.24 4.31 -2.43
C ARG A 386 15.18 5.15 -1.17
N GLN A 387 15.98 6.20 -1.06
CA GLN A 387 15.98 7.08 0.11
C GLN A 387 14.64 7.81 0.31
N ILE A 388 13.93 8.16 -0.76
CA ILE A 388 12.62 8.82 -0.68
C ILE A 388 11.54 7.80 -0.30
N ILE A 389 11.56 6.60 -0.91
CA ILE A 389 10.54 5.58 -0.69
C ILE A 389 10.76 4.82 0.62
N ASP A 390 12.01 4.59 1.05
CA ASP A 390 12.33 3.85 2.29
C ASP A 390 12.01 4.69 3.55
N ARG A 391 10.72 5.02 3.71
CA ARG A 391 10.20 5.79 4.84
C ARG A 391 8.97 5.12 5.43
N ASP A 392 8.72 5.41 6.70
CA ASP A 392 7.49 4.98 7.38
C ASP A 392 6.35 5.97 7.08
N PHE A 393 5.53 5.64 6.09
CA PHE A 393 4.29 6.37 5.81
C PHE A 393 3.10 5.78 6.58
N LEU A 394 3.24 4.58 7.17
CA LEU A 394 2.15 3.88 7.83
C LEU A 394 1.85 4.44 9.22
N ALA A 395 2.87 4.66 10.05
CA ALA A 395 2.66 5.11 11.43
C ALA A 395 1.97 6.48 11.52
N PRO A 396 2.33 7.51 10.72
CA PRO A 396 1.60 8.78 10.68
C PRO A 396 0.15 8.64 10.23
N VAL A 397 -0.11 7.84 9.19
CA VAL A 397 -1.46 7.57 8.68
C VAL A 397 -2.31 6.86 9.74
N MET A 398 -1.77 5.83 10.40
CA MET A 398 -2.45 5.12 11.48
C MET A 398 -2.74 6.01 12.68
N ALA A 399 -1.80 6.87 13.06
CA ALA A 399 -2.01 7.83 14.15
C ALA A 399 -3.12 8.83 13.79
N SER A 400 -3.10 9.39 12.58
CA SER A 400 -4.15 10.30 12.10
C SER A 400 -5.51 9.60 12.02
N MET A 401 -5.57 8.34 11.58
CA MET A 401 -6.80 7.56 11.54
C MET A 401 -7.39 7.35 12.94
N LEU A 402 -6.56 6.91 13.89
CA LEU A 402 -7.02 6.50 15.22
C LEU A 402 -7.27 7.70 16.17
N PHE A 403 -6.41 8.72 16.11
CA PHE A 403 -6.48 9.87 17.02
C PHE A 403 -7.06 11.13 16.38
N GLY A 404 -7.09 11.21 15.04
CA GLY A 404 -7.68 12.31 14.27
C GLY A 404 -9.10 11.99 13.78
N ASP A 405 -9.18 11.09 12.78
CA ASP A 405 -10.44 10.86 12.04
C ASP A 405 -11.49 10.09 12.84
N LEU A 406 -11.08 9.08 13.62
CA LEU A 406 -12.03 8.30 14.41
C LEU A 406 -12.77 9.16 15.45
N PRO A 407 -12.15 10.05 16.24
CA PRO A 407 -12.88 10.97 17.12
C PRO A 407 -13.82 11.92 16.37
N ARG A 408 -13.47 12.33 15.14
CA ARG A 408 -14.34 13.19 14.30
C ARG A 408 -15.68 12.55 13.96
N ALA A 409 -15.75 11.23 13.85
CA ALA A 409 -17.01 10.52 13.63
C ALA A 409 -18.05 10.80 14.74
N PHE A 410 -17.61 11.25 15.91
CA PHE A 410 -18.46 11.55 17.09
C PHE A 410 -18.61 13.04 17.39
N ILE A 411 -17.85 13.90 16.72
CA ILE A 411 -17.83 15.34 16.94
C ILE A 411 -18.12 16.05 15.61
N PRO A 412 -19.23 16.79 15.47
CA PRO A 412 -19.63 17.43 14.21
C PRO A 412 -18.83 18.69 13.88
N MET A 413 -17.62 18.81 14.38
CA MET A 413 -16.76 19.97 14.17
C MET A 413 -15.41 19.51 13.61
N SER A 414 -15.00 20.12 12.54
CA SER A 414 -13.63 19.97 12.04
C SER A 414 -12.65 20.74 12.94
N ILE A 415 -12.35 20.15 14.11
CA ILE A 415 -11.37 20.71 15.06
C ILE A 415 -9.94 20.61 14.49
N TRP A 416 -9.74 19.80 13.49
CA TRP A 416 -8.45 19.40 12.96
C TRP A 416 -8.38 19.73 11.48
N ARG A 417 -7.31 20.39 11.06
CA ARG A 417 -6.97 20.57 9.65
C ARG A 417 -6.14 19.38 9.21
N GLY A 418 -6.48 18.81 8.06
CA GLY A 418 -5.83 17.63 7.51
C GLY A 418 -6.44 16.30 8.02
N ASP A 419 -6.63 15.39 7.10
CA ASP A 419 -7.04 14.02 7.37
C ASP A 419 -5.84 13.08 7.14
N ARG A 420 -6.06 11.78 7.35
CA ARG A 420 -5.00 10.79 7.13
C ARG A 420 -4.50 10.72 5.69
N ALA A 421 -5.30 11.14 4.70
CA ALA A 421 -4.86 11.21 3.32
C ALA A 421 -3.91 12.40 3.10
N GLU A 422 -4.21 13.56 3.65
CA GLU A 422 -3.30 14.72 3.61
C GLU A 422 -2.00 14.44 4.36
N ILE A 423 -2.04 13.67 5.45
CA ILE A 423 -0.83 13.21 6.17
C ILE A 423 0.03 12.32 5.27
N PHE A 424 -0.58 11.46 4.46
CA PHE A 424 0.15 10.65 3.49
C PHE A 424 0.79 11.51 2.39
N ASP A 425 0.01 12.40 1.77
CA ASP A 425 0.48 13.30 0.72
C ASP A 425 1.66 14.17 1.20
N THR A 426 1.51 14.81 2.36
CA THR A 426 2.58 15.62 2.98
C THR A 426 3.75 14.77 3.46
N GLY A 427 3.53 13.51 3.78
CA GLY A 427 4.58 12.53 4.07
C GLY A 427 5.52 12.31 2.89
N LEU A 428 4.97 12.16 1.68
CA LEU A 428 5.74 12.05 0.44
C LEU A 428 6.54 13.32 0.15
N GLU A 429 5.89 14.49 0.29
CA GLU A 429 6.55 15.79 0.12
C GLU A 429 7.71 15.98 1.11
N ARG A 430 7.51 15.55 2.35
CA ARG A 430 8.52 15.61 3.40
C ARG A 430 9.70 14.67 3.12
N ALA A 431 9.42 13.44 2.68
CA ALA A 431 10.45 12.48 2.31
C ALA A 431 11.37 13.04 1.21
N TRP A 432 10.79 13.72 0.21
CA TRP A 432 11.57 14.46 -0.79
C TRP A 432 12.45 15.53 -0.16
N SER A 433 11.87 16.43 0.64
CA SER A 433 12.59 17.57 1.22
C SER A 433 13.70 17.16 2.20
N GLU A 434 13.56 16.01 2.87
CA GLU A 434 14.59 15.46 3.75
C GLU A 434 15.75 14.84 2.97
N VAL A 435 15.49 14.23 1.81
CA VAL A 435 16.54 13.62 0.97
C VAL A 435 17.22 14.67 0.08
N LEU A 436 16.47 15.64 -0.38
CA LEU A 436 16.87 16.65 -1.36
C LEU A 436 16.55 18.07 -0.87
N PRO A 437 17.14 18.51 0.27
CA PRO A 437 16.76 19.78 0.94
C PRO A 437 17.03 21.03 0.10
N ASP A 438 18.02 20.98 -0.79
CA ASP A 438 18.44 22.12 -1.61
C ASP A 438 17.72 22.17 -2.98
N THR A 439 16.73 21.30 -3.20
CA THR A 439 15.98 21.24 -4.46
C THR A 439 14.55 21.67 -4.27
N ASP A 440 13.98 22.28 -5.31
CA ASP A 440 12.54 22.50 -5.36
C ASP A 440 11.81 21.15 -5.28
N ASN A 441 10.68 21.12 -4.57
CA ASN A 441 9.93 19.88 -4.35
C ASN A 441 8.79 19.76 -5.37
N PRO A 442 8.94 18.95 -6.43
CA PRO A 442 7.91 18.83 -7.46
C PRO A 442 6.63 18.15 -6.95
N LEU A 443 6.71 17.35 -5.87
CA LEU A 443 5.55 16.67 -5.28
C LEU A 443 4.56 17.67 -4.65
N ALA A 444 5.06 18.78 -4.14
CA ALA A 444 4.25 19.84 -3.53
C ALA A 444 3.69 20.87 -4.55
N LYS A 445 4.05 20.74 -5.83
CA LYS A 445 3.57 21.67 -6.89
C LYS A 445 2.20 21.28 -7.40
N PRO A 446 1.50 22.22 -8.06
CA PRO A 446 0.24 21.93 -8.74
C PRO A 446 0.39 20.81 -9.79
N TYR A 447 -0.59 19.93 -9.86
CA TYR A 447 -0.55 18.76 -10.74
C TYR A 447 -0.52 19.15 -12.23
N LEU A 448 -1.35 20.11 -12.65
CA LEU A 448 -1.43 20.55 -14.05
C LEU A 448 -0.21 21.36 -14.52
N ASP A 449 0.64 21.83 -13.62
CA ASP A 449 1.94 22.44 -13.94
C ASP A 449 3.10 21.44 -13.94
N PHE A 450 2.85 20.21 -13.53
CA PHE A 450 3.90 19.20 -13.41
C PHE A 450 4.43 18.76 -14.76
N TRP A 451 3.54 18.37 -15.68
CA TRP A 451 3.92 17.92 -17.01
C TRP A 451 3.99 19.09 -18.01
N ARG A 452 5.05 19.10 -18.84
CA ARG A 452 5.22 20.04 -19.93
C ARG A 452 5.74 19.31 -21.17
N PRO A 453 5.27 19.65 -22.38
CA PRO A 453 5.70 18.96 -23.60
C PRO A 453 7.19 19.12 -23.91
N ASP A 454 7.81 20.23 -23.52
CA ASP A 454 9.25 20.50 -23.66
C ASP A 454 10.09 19.90 -22.51
N GLY A 455 9.42 19.41 -21.45
CA GLY A 455 10.06 18.77 -20.30
C GLY A 455 10.48 17.32 -20.56
N VAL A 456 11.24 16.75 -19.62
CA VAL A 456 11.73 15.37 -19.66
C VAL A 456 10.96 14.43 -18.75
N ALA A 457 10.14 14.99 -17.87
CA ALA A 457 9.32 14.18 -16.96
C ALA A 457 8.13 13.60 -17.74
N PRO A 458 7.84 12.30 -17.56
CA PRO A 458 6.62 11.69 -18.11
C PRO A 458 5.38 12.29 -17.44
N ALA A 459 4.26 12.30 -18.18
CA ALA A 459 2.96 12.52 -17.56
C ALA A 459 2.61 11.31 -16.68
N VAL A 460 2.09 11.56 -15.48
CA VAL A 460 1.61 10.50 -14.58
C VAL A 460 0.09 10.54 -14.55
N LEU A 461 -0.53 9.50 -15.08
CA LEU A 461 -1.97 9.31 -15.12
C LEU A 461 -2.35 8.47 -13.90
N ALA A 462 -3.00 9.08 -12.92
CA ALA A 462 -3.36 8.41 -11.67
C ALA A 462 -4.79 7.84 -11.77
N ASN A 463 -4.88 6.51 -11.89
CA ASN A 463 -6.17 5.82 -12.00
C ASN A 463 -6.85 5.76 -10.63
N THR A 464 -8.14 6.10 -10.60
CA THR A 464 -9.02 6.05 -9.44
C THR A 464 -10.32 5.33 -9.78
N THR A 465 -11.14 5.05 -8.76
CA THR A 465 -12.48 4.47 -8.92
C THR A 465 -13.51 5.38 -8.28
N GLN A 466 -14.55 5.72 -9.01
CA GLN A 466 -15.69 6.47 -8.47
C GLN A 466 -16.58 5.54 -7.63
N VAL A 467 -16.90 5.97 -6.41
CA VAL A 467 -17.65 5.13 -5.44
C VAL A 467 -19.09 4.90 -5.90
N GLU A 468 -19.73 5.91 -6.46
CA GLU A 468 -21.15 5.93 -6.75
C GLU A 468 -21.57 4.98 -7.87
N ASN A 469 -20.69 4.76 -8.85
CA ASN A 469 -20.98 3.96 -10.04
C ASN A 469 -19.93 2.86 -10.32
N GLY A 470 -18.80 2.84 -9.59
CA GLY A 470 -17.73 1.89 -9.79
C GLY A 470 -16.92 2.11 -11.07
N MET A 471 -17.00 3.31 -11.67
CA MET A 471 -16.30 3.62 -12.91
C MET A 471 -14.85 4.01 -12.68
N ARG A 472 -14.03 3.77 -13.69
CA ARG A 472 -12.65 4.24 -13.74
C ARG A 472 -12.65 5.74 -14.00
N VAL A 473 -11.97 6.49 -13.13
CA VAL A 473 -11.74 7.91 -13.27
C VAL A 473 -10.23 8.16 -13.23
N VAL A 474 -9.71 8.86 -14.22
CA VAL A 474 -8.26 9.09 -14.36
C VAL A 474 -7.94 10.53 -14.09
N VAL A 475 -7.06 10.80 -13.13
CA VAL A 475 -6.46 12.13 -12.94
C VAL A 475 -5.36 12.28 -13.99
N THR A 476 -5.58 13.12 -14.98
CA THR A 476 -4.72 13.23 -16.17
C THR A 476 -4.61 14.69 -16.64
N PRO A 477 -3.45 15.13 -17.19
CA PRO A 477 -3.33 16.42 -17.87
C PRO A 477 -3.81 16.36 -19.33
N PHE A 478 -4.28 15.20 -19.80
CA PHE A 478 -4.71 14.99 -21.18
C PHE A 478 -6.22 14.89 -21.28
N MET A 479 -6.74 15.35 -22.40
CA MET A 479 -8.13 15.20 -22.81
C MET A 479 -8.17 14.38 -24.10
N SER A 480 -8.96 13.31 -24.10
CA SER A 480 -9.18 12.50 -25.32
C SER A 480 -9.84 13.32 -26.41
N ILE A 481 -9.46 13.09 -27.69
CA ILE A 481 -10.06 13.78 -28.81
C ILE A 481 -11.35 13.07 -29.19
N ASP A 482 -12.47 13.77 -29.05
CA ASP A 482 -13.64 13.48 -29.87
C ASP A 482 -13.29 13.78 -31.33
N SER A 483 -13.15 12.74 -32.14
CA SER A 483 -12.88 12.90 -33.57
C SER A 483 -14.01 13.69 -34.21
N PRO A 484 -13.76 14.92 -34.68
CA PRO A 484 -14.80 15.71 -35.42
C PRO A 484 -15.19 15.04 -36.72
N LEU A 485 -14.45 14.04 -37.20
CA LEU A 485 -14.66 13.38 -38.49
C LEU A 485 -15.77 12.33 -38.51
N GLN A 486 -16.38 11.99 -37.37
CA GLN A 486 -17.39 10.95 -37.31
C GLN A 486 -18.63 11.28 -36.46
N ALA A 487 -19.11 12.53 -36.52
CA ALA A 487 -20.31 12.97 -35.80
C ALA A 487 -21.61 12.22 -36.16
N GLY A 488 -21.59 11.23 -37.05
CA GLY A 488 -22.78 10.50 -37.52
C GLY A 488 -22.89 9.03 -37.11
N THR A 489 -21.78 8.34 -36.82
CA THR A 489 -21.82 6.88 -36.64
C THR A 489 -21.01 6.32 -35.45
N LEU A 490 -20.26 7.15 -34.75
CA LEU A 490 -19.31 6.71 -33.71
C LEU A 490 -19.78 6.94 -32.27
N HIS A 491 -21.00 7.40 -32.05
CA HIS A 491 -21.57 7.62 -30.71
C HIS A 491 -21.54 6.39 -29.78
N GLN A 492 -21.35 5.19 -30.31
CA GLN A 492 -21.27 3.98 -29.47
C GLN A 492 -19.84 3.54 -29.13
N ARG A 493 -18.82 3.95 -29.91
CA ARG A 493 -17.41 3.60 -29.61
C ARG A 493 -16.69 4.68 -28.80
N THR A 494 -17.00 5.96 -29.06
CA THR A 494 -16.53 7.10 -28.28
C THR A 494 -17.06 7.12 -26.85
N ARG A 495 -18.14 6.43 -26.55
CA ARG A 495 -18.63 6.32 -25.16
C ARG A 495 -17.64 5.65 -24.21
N TYR A 496 -16.73 4.79 -24.67
CA TYR A 496 -15.77 4.10 -23.78
C TYR A 496 -14.57 4.99 -23.43
N THR A 497 -14.00 5.74 -24.35
CA THR A 497 -12.91 6.67 -24.12
C THR A 497 -13.39 7.93 -23.41
N HIS A 498 -14.53 8.46 -23.79
CA HIS A 498 -15.17 9.62 -23.18
C HIS A 498 -15.54 9.39 -21.71
N TYR A 499 -15.86 8.18 -21.37
CA TYR A 499 -16.30 7.79 -20.03
C TYR A 499 -15.16 7.75 -18.99
N VAL A 500 -13.92 7.59 -19.43
CA VAL A 500 -12.75 7.46 -18.54
C VAL A 500 -12.15 8.84 -18.27
N ASP A 501 -11.98 9.65 -19.29
CA ASP A 501 -11.25 10.92 -19.20
C ASP A 501 -12.20 12.11 -19.01
N GLY A 502 -13.44 12.00 -19.52
CA GLY A 502 -14.40 13.10 -19.53
C GLY A 502 -14.98 13.40 -18.15
N GLU A 503 -15.27 12.40 -17.33
CA GLU A 503 -15.95 12.65 -16.06
C GLU A 503 -15.07 13.33 -15.03
N PHE A 504 -13.78 12.96 -14.92
CA PHE A 504 -12.91 13.68 -13.98
C PHE A 504 -12.54 15.08 -14.52
N ILE A 505 -12.32 15.20 -15.82
CA ILE A 505 -12.03 16.49 -16.45
C ILE A 505 -13.22 17.45 -16.31
N ASP A 506 -14.43 16.97 -16.61
CA ASP A 506 -15.61 17.81 -16.58
C ASP A 506 -16.10 18.07 -15.14
N ASP A 507 -16.18 17.04 -14.31
CA ASP A 507 -16.74 17.14 -12.97
C ASP A 507 -15.67 17.40 -11.89
N GLY A 508 -14.50 16.78 -11.98
CA GLY A 508 -13.44 16.90 -10.97
C GLY A 508 -12.74 18.25 -11.02
N TRP A 509 -12.39 18.72 -12.22
CA TRP A 509 -11.80 20.04 -12.38
C TRP A 509 -12.81 21.17 -12.21
N GLU A 510 -14.10 20.95 -12.52
CA GLU A 510 -15.19 21.88 -12.17
C GLU A 510 -15.34 21.97 -10.64
N ALA A 511 -15.21 20.87 -9.90
CA ALA A 511 -15.27 20.87 -8.44
C ALA A 511 -14.12 21.64 -7.79
N LEU A 512 -12.95 21.67 -8.44
CA LEU A 512 -11.80 22.44 -7.96
C LEU A 512 -11.98 23.94 -8.23
N GLY A 513 -12.53 24.31 -9.40
CA GLY A 513 -12.64 25.70 -9.85
C GLY A 513 -11.56 26.08 -10.88
N ALA A 514 -11.82 27.12 -11.65
CA ALA A 514 -10.99 27.51 -12.80
C ALA A 514 -9.54 27.89 -12.41
N ASP A 515 -9.36 28.50 -11.24
CA ASP A 515 -8.08 29.02 -10.76
C ASP A 515 -7.42 28.11 -9.68
N GLU A 516 -7.97 26.93 -9.46
CA GLU A 516 -7.49 25.99 -8.44
C GLU A 516 -7.03 24.68 -9.06
N ASP A 517 -6.13 23.99 -8.36
CA ASP A 517 -5.54 22.72 -8.71
C ASP A 517 -5.36 21.89 -7.44
N ILE A 518 -4.91 20.66 -7.56
CA ILE A 518 -4.42 19.83 -6.46
C ILE A 518 -2.90 19.68 -6.54
N ARG A 519 -2.26 19.36 -5.44
CA ARG A 519 -0.82 19.06 -5.45
C ARG A 519 -0.55 17.76 -6.21
N PHE A 520 0.64 17.64 -6.78
CA PHE A 520 1.05 16.41 -7.46
C PHE A 520 1.01 15.21 -6.51
N SER A 521 1.50 15.36 -5.27
CA SER A 521 1.38 14.35 -4.21
C SER A 521 -0.07 13.93 -3.95
N THR A 522 -1.00 14.89 -3.94
CA THR A 522 -2.43 14.61 -3.76
C THR A 522 -3.01 13.83 -4.93
N ALA A 523 -2.64 14.15 -6.17
CA ALA A 523 -3.06 13.37 -7.36
C ALA A 523 -2.61 11.90 -7.24
N LEU A 524 -1.37 11.65 -6.81
CA LEU A 524 -0.87 10.30 -6.54
C LEU A 524 -1.63 9.63 -5.41
N GLY A 525 -1.86 10.37 -4.32
CA GLY A 525 -2.62 9.93 -3.14
C GLY A 525 -4.07 9.57 -3.46
N LEU A 526 -4.73 10.25 -4.41
CA LEU A 526 -6.09 9.90 -4.86
C LEU A 526 -6.15 8.47 -5.41
N SER A 527 -5.16 8.07 -6.18
CA SER A 527 -5.04 6.71 -6.72
C SER A 527 -4.70 5.66 -5.65
N ALA A 528 -4.16 6.08 -4.51
CA ALA A 528 -3.66 5.21 -3.45
C ALA A 528 -4.59 5.15 -2.21
N ARG A 529 -5.87 5.46 -2.37
CA ARG A 529 -6.88 5.46 -1.29
C ARG A 529 -7.41 4.06 -1.02
N PHE A 530 -6.54 3.23 -0.42
CA PHE A 530 -6.82 1.84 -0.08
C PHE A 530 -7.96 1.70 0.95
N PRO A 531 -8.82 0.65 0.86
CA PRO A 531 -9.98 0.47 1.73
C PRO A 531 -9.67 0.59 3.22
N TRP A 532 -10.52 1.30 3.94
CA TRP A 532 -10.53 1.54 5.39
C TRP A 532 -9.31 2.30 5.94
N ILE A 533 -8.11 2.08 5.42
CA ILE A 533 -6.89 2.78 5.87
C ILE A 533 -6.91 4.22 5.39
N MET A 534 -7.28 4.46 4.12
CA MET A 534 -7.39 5.79 3.54
C MET A 534 -8.86 6.17 3.31
N PRO A 535 -9.25 7.44 3.52
CA PRO A 535 -10.63 7.88 3.30
C PRO A 535 -10.90 8.07 1.81
N ALA A 536 -12.15 7.87 1.37
CA ALA A 536 -12.58 8.29 0.04
C ALA A 536 -12.43 9.82 -0.10
N ALA A 537 -11.93 10.28 -1.24
CA ALA A 537 -11.87 11.71 -1.54
C ALA A 537 -13.22 12.22 -1.98
N ARG A 538 -13.74 13.25 -1.33
CA ARG A 538 -15.02 13.87 -1.63
C ARG A 538 -14.85 15.07 -2.53
N PHE A 539 -15.56 15.09 -3.65
CA PHE A 539 -15.64 16.22 -4.57
C PHE A 539 -17.08 16.75 -4.64
N ILE A 540 -17.22 18.06 -4.64
CA ILE A 540 -18.52 18.74 -4.67
C ILE A 540 -18.48 19.69 -5.85
N THR A 541 -19.33 19.44 -6.85
CA THR A 541 -19.56 20.32 -7.99
C THR A 541 -20.83 21.15 -7.77
N SER A 542 -21.12 22.05 -8.70
CA SER A 542 -22.37 22.79 -8.71
C SER A 542 -23.63 21.90 -8.92
N LYS A 543 -23.43 20.69 -9.49
CA LYS A 543 -24.53 19.78 -9.90
C LYS A 543 -24.53 18.46 -9.13
N THR A 544 -23.37 17.95 -8.76
CA THR A 544 -23.21 16.58 -8.23
C THR A 544 -22.20 16.54 -7.10
N GLU A 545 -22.27 15.49 -6.31
CA GLU A 545 -21.26 15.11 -5.34
C GLU A 545 -20.81 13.69 -5.68
N PHE A 546 -19.50 13.45 -5.69
CA PHE A 546 -18.94 12.15 -5.94
C PHE A 546 -17.69 11.89 -5.08
N ARG A 547 -17.32 10.62 -4.97
CA ARG A 547 -16.16 10.19 -4.19
C ARG A 547 -15.25 9.32 -5.00
N LEU A 548 -13.93 9.54 -4.82
CA LEU A 548 -12.88 8.75 -5.43
C LEU A 548 -12.15 7.91 -4.40
N VAL A 549 -11.87 6.67 -4.78
CA VAL A 549 -11.07 5.71 -4.03
C VAL A 549 -9.98 5.13 -4.91
N ASP A 550 -9.17 4.23 -4.38
CA ASP A 550 -8.07 3.53 -5.07
C ASP A 550 -8.51 2.97 -6.43
N GLY A 551 -7.68 3.16 -7.45
CA GLY A 551 -7.94 2.65 -8.80
C GLY A 551 -8.03 1.14 -8.87
N GLY A 552 -7.35 0.45 -7.96
CA GLY A 552 -7.35 -0.98 -7.88
C GLY A 552 -8.70 -1.64 -7.54
N TYR A 553 -9.75 -0.88 -7.27
CA TYR A 553 -11.11 -1.45 -7.17
C TYR A 553 -11.65 -1.89 -8.53
N ILE A 554 -11.33 -1.18 -9.61
CA ILE A 554 -11.81 -1.48 -10.97
C ILE A 554 -10.71 -2.09 -11.85
N ASP A 555 -9.56 -1.44 -11.95
CA ASP A 555 -8.39 -1.90 -12.71
C ASP A 555 -7.13 -1.69 -11.87
N ASN A 556 -6.55 -2.78 -11.36
CA ASN A 556 -5.31 -2.71 -10.56
C ASN A 556 -4.04 -2.73 -11.42
N SER A 557 -4.17 -2.92 -12.74
CA SER A 557 -3.01 -2.98 -13.65
C SER A 557 -2.61 -1.61 -14.21
N GLY A 558 -3.59 -0.72 -14.41
CA GLY A 558 -3.42 0.52 -15.18
C GLY A 558 -3.26 0.27 -16.69
N ASP A 559 -3.38 -0.98 -17.14
CA ASP A 559 -3.18 -1.34 -18.54
C ASP A 559 -4.31 -0.82 -19.43
N GLU A 560 -5.55 -0.74 -18.91
CA GLU A 560 -6.68 -0.26 -19.73
C GLU A 560 -6.48 1.21 -20.14
N THR A 561 -6.11 2.08 -19.20
CA THR A 561 -5.80 3.49 -19.52
C THR A 561 -4.56 3.62 -20.41
N ALA A 562 -3.53 2.81 -20.15
CA ALA A 562 -2.34 2.79 -20.99
C ALA A 562 -2.65 2.36 -22.43
N PHE A 563 -3.52 1.36 -22.59
CA PHE A 563 -3.96 0.87 -23.90
C PHE A 563 -4.80 1.93 -24.65
N ASP A 564 -5.75 2.59 -23.95
CA ASP A 564 -6.53 3.67 -24.54
C ASP A 564 -5.59 4.76 -25.10
N LEU A 565 -4.57 5.15 -24.32
CA LEU A 565 -3.59 6.13 -24.76
C LEU A 565 -2.75 5.64 -25.96
N VAL A 566 -2.33 4.37 -25.97
CA VAL A 566 -1.62 3.77 -27.13
C VAL A 566 -2.47 3.87 -28.38
N MET A 567 -3.77 3.55 -28.28
CA MET A 567 -4.69 3.62 -29.42
C MET A 567 -4.88 5.04 -29.92
N GLU A 568 -4.98 6.03 -29.01
CA GLU A 568 -5.04 7.44 -29.37
C GLU A 568 -3.78 7.92 -30.11
N LEU A 569 -2.59 7.60 -29.60
CA LEU A 569 -1.33 7.98 -30.25
C LEU A 569 -1.20 7.36 -31.64
N GLN A 570 -1.67 6.14 -31.84
CA GLN A 570 -1.70 5.50 -33.16
C GLN A 570 -2.69 6.18 -34.11
N GLN A 571 -3.88 6.58 -33.59
CA GLN A 571 -4.83 7.34 -34.39
C GLN A 571 -4.25 8.69 -34.83
N VAL A 572 -3.54 9.40 -33.93
CA VAL A 572 -2.82 10.63 -34.26
C VAL A 572 -1.78 10.39 -35.34
N GLN A 573 -1.05 9.28 -35.29
CA GLN A 573 -0.05 8.90 -36.31
C GLN A 573 -0.71 8.73 -37.68
N GLN A 574 -1.84 8.02 -37.75
CA GLN A 574 -2.60 7.81 -39.00
C GLN A 574 -3.13 9.09 -39.59
N LEU A 575 -3.61 10.00 -38.73
CA LEU A 575 -4.17 11.28 -39.14
C LEU A 575 -3.13 12.40 -39.30
N SER A 576 -1.85 12.12 -39.05
CA SER A 576 -0.79 13.14 -39.00
C SER A 576 -0.64 13.94 -40.28
N GLY A 577 -1.00 13.39 -41.46
CA GLY A 577 -1.02 14.13 -42.74
C GLY A 577 -2.13 15.18 -42.88
N GLU A 578 -3.17 15.07 -42.05
CA GLU A 578 -4.34 15.94 -42.08
C GLU A 578 -4.35 16.98 -40.95
N LEU A 579 -3.39 16.85 -40.01
CA LEU A 579 -3.31 17.72 -38.83
C LEU A 579 -2.67 19.10 -39.17
N PRO A 580 -3.13 20.18 -38.50
CA PRO A 580 -2.48 21.48 -38.59
C PRO A 580 -1.03 21.39 -38.08
N GLY A 581 -0.04 21.64 -38.91
CA GLY A 581 1.38 21.59 -38.56
C GLY A 581 2.20 20.59 -39.40
N GLY A 582 1.54 19.80 -40.25
CA GLY A 582 2.20 18.89 -41.18
C GLY A 582 2.42 17.49 -40.61
N ARG A 583 3.13 16.64 -41.37
CA ARG A 583 3.38 15.23 -41.04
C ARG A 583 4.33 15.12 -39.85
N LEU A 584 3.92 14.37 -38.81
CA LEU A 584 4.77 14.06 -37.67
C LEU A 584 6.02 13.24 -38.10
N PRO A 585 7.14 13.40 -37.41
CA PRO A 585 8.25 12.48 -37.53
C PRO A 585 7.79 11.04 -37.30
N PRO A 586 8.41 10.03 -37.98
CA PRO A 586 8.07 8.64 -37.75
C PRO A 586 8.36 8.25 -36.30
N PHE A 587 7.40 7.65 -35.63
CA PHE A 587 7.54 7.14 -34.26
C PHE A 587 6.91 5.76 -34.11
N GLU A 588 7.29 5.07 -33.05
CA GLU A 588 6.80 3.73 -32.71
C GLU A 588 6.39 3.73 -31.22
N VAL A 589 5.16 3.30 -30.92
CA VAL A 589 4.65 3.27 -29.53
C VAL A 589 4.83 1.89 -28.93
N HIS A 590 5.42 1.82 -27.75
CA HIS A 590 5.63 0.60 -26.99
C HIS A 590 4.93 0.68 -25.64
N LEU A 591 4.07 -0.29 -25.33
CA LEU A 591 3.49 -0.46 -24.01
C LEU A 591 4.39 -1.38 -23.16
N ILE A 592 4.80 -0.91 -21.99
CA ILE A 592 5.55 -1.68 -20.99
C ILE A 592 4.68 -1.81 -19.74
N THR A 593 4.36 -3.04 -19.33
CA THR A 593 3.58 -3.31 -18.13
C THR A 593 4.50 -3.65 -16.97
N LEU A 594 4.39 -2.87 -15.87
CA LEU A 594 5.04 -3.16 -14.59
C LEU A 594 3.98 -3.74 -13.65
N THR A 595 4.04 -5.04 -13.38
CA THR A 595 3.10 -5.70 -12.50
C THR A 595 3.78 -6.20 -11.23
N SER A 596 3.30 -5.71 -10.11
CA SER A 596 3.71 -6.19 -8.79
C SER A 596 2.88 -7.40 -8.31
N GLU A 597 1.82 -7.75 -9.05
CA GLU A 597 0.98 -8.90 -8.78
C GLU A 597 1.48 -10.08 -9.60
N GLY A 598 2.10 -11.04 -8.93
CA GLY A 598 2.45 -12.29 -9.59
C GLY A 598 1.20 -13.12 -9.95
N ILE A 599 1.39 -14.12 -10.80
CA ILE A 599 0.32 -15.06 -11.15
C ILE A 599 -0.16 -15.75 -9.87
N LEU A 600 -1.42 -15.48 -9.48
CA LEU A 600 -2.04 -16.10 -8.31
C LEU A 600 -2.01 -17.63 -8.46
N GLN A 601 -1.23 -18.30 -7.61
CA GLN A 601 -1.41 -19.73 -7.42
C GLN A 601 -2.65 -19.94 -6.54
N PRO A 602 -3.52 -20.91 -6.86
CA PRO A 602 -4.67 -21.24 -6.02
C PRO A 602 -4.15 -21.69 -4.66
N GLY A 603 -4.21 -20.80 -3.67
CA GLY A 603 -3.91 -21.12 -2.28
C GLY A 603 -5.03 -21.94 -1.67
N ALA A 604 -4.70 -22.87 -0.77
CA ALA A 604 -5.69 -23.59 0.02
C ALA A 604 -6.50 -22.60 0.86
N VAL A 605 -7.83 -22.73 0.82
CA VAL A 605 -8.75 -21.91 1.63
C VAL A 605 -8.76 -22.48 3.04
N GLU A 606 -8.09 -21.82 3.96
CA GLU A 606 -8.11 -22.18 5.38
C GLU A 606 -9.17 -21.37 6.14
N GLY A 607 -10.11 -22.07 6.79
CA GLY A 607 -11.03 -21.58 7.83
C GLY A 607 -12.01 -20.46 7.44
N PHE A 608 -13.12 -20.33 8.17
CA PHE A 608 -14.20 -19.32 8.03
C PHE A 608 -14.81 -19.21 6.63
N GLY A 609 -14.83 -20.33 5.84
CA GLY A 609 -15.18 -20.35 4.43
C GLY A 609 -16.46 -19.59 4.10
N ASP A 610 -17.58 -19.92 4.72
CA ASP A 610 -18.89 -19.35 4.35
C ASP A 610 -19.02 -17.87 4.68
N LEU A 611 -18.52 -17.43 5.83
CA LEU A 611 -18.67 -16.03 6.29
C LEU A 611 -17.78 -15.06 5.50
N LEU A 612 -16.54 -15.46 5.18
CA LEU A 612 -15.57 -14.60 4.51
C LEU A 612 -15.51 -14.81 2.99
N SER A 613 -16.17 -15.84 2.44
CA SER A 613 -16.17 -16.12 1.00
C SER A 613 -16.63 -14.93 0.14
N PRO A 614 -17.69 -14.18 0.47
CA PRO A 614 -18.08 -13.02 -0.33
C PRO A 614 -17.03 -11.91 -0.35
N VAL A 615 -16.41 -11.63 0.80
CA VAL A 615 -15.37 -10.60 0.91
C VAL A 615 -14.11 -11.03 0.16
N ARG A 616 -13.71 -12.30 0.28
CA ARG A 616 -12.59 -12.87 -0.48
C ARG A 616 -12.86 -12.86 -1.97
N ALA A 617 -14.07 -13.21 -2.41
CA ALA A 617 -14.46 -13.16 -3.81
C ALA A 617 -14.34 -11.75 -4.39
N LEU A 618 -14.78 -10.73 -3.65
CA LEU A 618 -14.61 -9.32 -4.05
C LEU A 618 -13.14 -8.93 -4.18
N LEU A 619 -12.30 -9.31 -3.22
CA LEU A 619 -10.87 -8.98 -3.24
C LEU A 619 -10.11 -9.74 -4.34
N SER A 620 -10.39 -11.03 -4.54
CA SER A 620 -9.72 -11.83 -5.58
C SER A 620 -10.22 -11.50 -6.98
N SER A 621 -11.50 -11.12 -7.15
CA SER A 621 -12.01 -10.70 -8.47
C SER A 621 -11.30 -9.45 -9.00
N ARG A 622 -10.86 -8.55 -8.12
CA ARG A 622 -10.06 -7.38 -8.45
C ARG A 622 -8.75 -7.76 -9.16
N VAL A 623 -7.98 -8.66 -8.55
CA VAL A 623 -6.71 -9.14 -9.11
C VAL A 623 -6.93 -9.91 -10.40
N THR A 624 -7.95 -10.76 -10.45
CA THR A 624 -8.30 -11.52 -11.66
C THR A 624 -8.67 -10.59 -12.81
N ARG A 625 -9.42 -9.50 -12.55
CA ARG A 625 -9.77 -8.52 -13.59
C ARG A 625 -8.54 -7.82 -14.15
N ALA A 626 -7.61 -7.38 -13.31
CA ALA A 626 -6.37 -6.77 -13.73
C ALA A 626 -5.55 -7.72 -14.64
N ASN A 627 -5.37 -8.98 -14.20
CA ASN A 627 -4.68 -9.98 -15.00
C ASN A 627 -5.38 -10.28 -16.33
N MET A 628 -6.72 -10.28 -16.35
CA MET A 628 -7.51 -10.46 -17.59
C MET A 628 -7.35 -9.25 -18.52
N ALA A 629 -7.32 -8.02 -18.00
CA ALA A 629 -7.08 -6.81 -18.78
C ALA A 629 -5.70 -6.88 -19.45
N THR A 630 -4.65 -7.10 -18.67
CA THR A 630 -3.27 -7.27 -19.17
C THR A 630 -3.19 -8.35 -20.25
N HIS A 631 -3.81 -9.51 -20.02
CA HIS A 631 -3.78 -10.61 -20.99
C HIS A 631 -4.51 -10.27 -22.30
N ARG A 632 -5.70 -9.66 -22.22
CA ARG A 632 -6.46 -9.22 -23.40
C ARG A 632 -5.69 -8.18 -24.22
N ILE A 633 -5.14 -7.18 -23.57
CA ILE A 633 -4.36 -6.12 -24.22
C ILE A 633 -3.14 -6.71 -24.94
N ARG A 634 -2.42 -7.64 -24.30
CA ARG A 634 -1.31 -8.35 -24.94
C ARG A 634 -1.75 -9.14 -26.18
N MET A 635 -2.91 -9.78 -26.12
CA MET A 635 -3.47 -10.47 -27.31
C MET A 635 -3.79 -9.49 -28.43
N LEU A 636 -4.37 -8.33 -28.10
CA LEU A 636 -4.72 -7.29 -29.07
C LEU A 636 -3.47 -6.64 -29.71
N LEU A 637 -2.42 -6.45 -28.92
CA LEU A 637 -1.15 -5.87 -29.39
C LEU A 637 -0.21 -6.88 -30.05
N ASN A 638 -0.57 -8.18 -30.08
CA ASN A 638 0.26 -9.22 -30.70
C ASN A 638 -0.01 -9.33 -32.23
N PRO A 639 0.98 -9.06 -33.09
CA PRO A 639 0.81 -9.11 -34.55
C PRO A 639 0.38 -10.48 -35.08
N ALA A 640 0.68 -11.58 -34.36
CA ALA A 640 0.33 -12.95 -34.76
C ALA A 640 -1.17 -13.22 -34.74
N HIS A 641 -1.98 -12.38 -34.10
CA HIS A 641 -3.44 -12.56 -33.96
C HIS A 641 -4.27 -11.74 -34.97
N GLY A 642 -3.65 -11.12 -35.96
CA GLY A 642 -4.31 -10.58 -37.15
C GLY A 642 -5.12 -9.30 -36.95
N ILE A 643 -5.04 -8.64 -35.81
CA ILE A 643 -5.58 -7.28 -35.66
C ILE A 643 -4.52 -6.30 -36.12
N THR A 644 -4.39 -6.19 -37.46
CA THR A 644 -3.64 -5.11 -38.09
C THR A 644 -4.49 -3.86 -38.06
N VAL A 645 -4.25 -3.00 -37.11
CA VAL A 645 -4.77 -1.64 -37.12
C VAL A 645 -3.82 -0.83 -37.99
N GLY A 646 -4.14 -0.73 -39.28
CA GLY A 646 -3.41 0.07 -40.24
C GLY A 646 -2.21 -0.62 -40.93
N THR A 647 -2.08 -0.41 -42.22
CA THR A 647 -1.19 -1.13 -43.13
C THR A 647 0.30 -0.80 -43.01
N GLU A 648 0.76 0.03 -42.08
CA GLU A 648 2.18 0.40 -41.92
C GLU A 648 2.66 0.57 -40.46
N GLY A 649 1.84 0.27 -39.46
CA GLY A 649 2.25 0.33 -38.05
C GLY A 649 2.79 -1.00 -37.56
N HIS A 650 4.08 -1.21 -37.57
CA HIS A 650 4.72 -2.41 -37.03
C HIS A 650 4.73 -2.37 -35.51
N PHE A 651 3.78 -3.08 -34.86
CA PHE A 651 4.01 -3.57 -33.51
C PHE A 651 5.06 -4.67 -33.57
N SER A 652 6.30 -4.35 -33.32
CA SER A 652 7.40 -5.30 -33.51
C SER A 652 7.58 -6.30 -32.35
N SER A 653 6.66 -6.32 -31.36
CA SER A 653 6.77 -7.29 -30.24
C SER A 653 5.55 -7.31 -29.32
N PRO A 654 5.25 -8.45 -28.66
CA PRO A 654 4.29 -8.47 -27.56
C PRO A 654 4.73 -7.48 -26.48
N SER A 655 3.77 -6.77 -25.91
CA SER A 655 3.98 -5.83 -24.80
C SER A 655 4.79 -6.51 -23.68
N PRO A 656 6.00 -6.03 -23.34
CA PRO A 656 6.82 -6.66 -22.33
C PRO A 656 6.21 -6.45 -20.93
N ILE A 657 6.24 -7.51 -20.11
CA ILE A 657 5.79 -7.47 -18.72
C ILE A 657 6.97 -7.66 -17.79
N VAL A 658 7.30 -6.63 -17.04
CA VAL A 658 8.21 -6.69 -15.90
C VAL A 658 7.39 -7.07 -14.67
N SER A 659 7.74 -8.15 -13.99
CA SER A 659 6.90 -8.69 -12.92
C SER A 659 7.69 -9.07 -11.68
N LEU A 660 6.97 -9.18 -10.55
CA LEU A 660 7.45 -9.81 -9.32
C LEU A 660 6.94 -11.26 -9.24
N ASN A 661 7.69 -12.13 -8.57
CA ASN A 661 7.21 -13.48 -8.30
C ASN A 661 6.18 -13.45 -7.16
N ALA A 662 4.98 -14.00 -7.42
CA ALA A 662 3.89 -14.09 -6.46
C ALA A 662 4.17 -14.97 -5.23
N ALA A 663 5.22 -15.78 -5.27
CA ALA A 663 5.58 -16.63 -4.13
C ALA A 663 6.14 -15.85 -2.93
N LEU A 664 6.42 -14.56 -3.09
CA LEU A 664 6.78 -13.68 -1.99
C LEU A 664 5.52 -13.05 -1.40
N PRO A 665 5.18 -13.33 -0.13
CA PRO A 665 4.08 -12.66 0.54
C PRO A 665 4.50 -11.21 0.85
N LEU A 666 4.27 -10.30 -0.07
CA LEU A 666 4.45 -8.85 0.13
C LEU A 666 3.10 -8.27 0.55
N PRO A 667 2.94 -7.84 1.80
CA PRO A 667 1.67 -7.32 2.29
C PRO A 667 1.38 -5.92 1.74
N LEU A 668 0.11 -5.62 1.58
CA LEU A 668 -0.35 -4.26 1.27
C LEU A 668 -0.11 -3.35 2.49
N THR A 669 1.01 -2.65 2.50
CA THR A 669 1.44 -1.76 3.59
C THR A 669 2.01 -0.47 3.01
N TRP A 670 2.33 0.50 3.88
CA TRP A 670 3.03 1.74 3.54
C TRP A 670 4.39 1.84 4.25
N GLN A 671 4.97 0.69 4.57
CA GLN A 671 6.33 0.54 5.09
C GLN A 671 6.84 -0.85 4.74
N LEU A 672 8.11 -1.00 4.32
CA LEU A 672 8.74 -2.26 3.97
C LEU A 672 10.02 -2.50 4.76
N ALA A 673 10.27 -3.77 5.09
CA ALA A 673 11.55 -4.23 5.61
C ALA A 673 12.63 -4.21 4.53
N ARG A 674 13.88 -3.95 4.91
CA ARG A 674 15.02 -3.97 3.96
C ARG A 674 15.13 -5.29 3.20
N ILE A 675 14.80 -6.40 3.83
CA ILE A 675 14.80 -7.70 3.16
C ILE A 675 13.77 -7.75 2.03
N SER A 676 12.57 -7.21 2.26
CA SER A 676 11.51 -7.13 1.24
C SER A 676 11.94 -6.25 0.06
N GLN A 677 12.56 -5.11 0.33
CA GLN A 677 13.11 -4.22 -0.69
C GLN A 677 14.26 -4.87 -1.47
N GLN A 678 15.15 -5.61 -0.79
CA GLN A 678 16.22 -6.34 -1.46
C GLN A 678 15.68 -7.45 -2.36
N MET A 679 14.66 -8.17 -1.91
CA MET A 679 13.98 -9.18 -2.71
C MET A 679 13.33 -8.58 -3.97
N ILE A 680 12.72 -7.42 -3.86
CA ILE A 680 12.19 -6.65 -5.00
C ILE A 680 13.35 -6.27 -5.94
N SER A 681 14.40 -5.68 -5.39
CA SER A 681 15.56 -5.23 -6.15
C SER A 681 16.24 -6.36 -6.94
N VAL A 682 16.37 -7.55 -6.34
CA VAL A 682 16.93 -8.74 -7.03
C VAL A 682 16.00 -9.17 -8.17
N GLN A 683 14.69 -9.18 -7.97
CA GLN A 683 13.73 -9.59 -8.99
C GLN A 683 13.61 -8.60 -10.15
N ILE A 684 13.88 -7.32 -9.94
CA ILE A 684 14.00 -6.35 -11.04
C ILE A 684 15.10 -6.79 -12.02
N GLY A 685 16.12 -7.48 -11.53
CA GLY A 685 17.21 -7.99 -12.34
C GLY A 685 18.18 -6.89 -12.78
N ASP A 686 19.19 -7.34 -13.51
CA ASP A 686 20.16 -6.47 -14.19
C ASP A 686 20.28 -6.94 -15.65
N ALA A 687 20.37 -6.02 -16.60
CA ALA A 687 20.47 -6.36 -18.02
C ALA A 687 21.61 -7.36 -18.34
N ALA A 688 22.70 -7.34 -17.57
CA ALA A 688 23.77 -8.34 -17.67
C ALA A 688 23.30 -9.76 -17.38
N SER A 689 22.34 -9.93 -16.47
CA SER A 689 21.79 -11.25 -16.10
C SER A 689 21.00 -11.93 -17.23
N CYS A 690 20.62 -11.18 -18.27
CA CYS A 690 20.03 -11.77 -19.48
C CYS A 690 21.02 -12.66 -20.25
N VAL A 691 22.32 -12.45 -20.08
CA VAL A 691 23.38 -13.21 -20.77
C VAL A 691 23.88 -14.41 -19.98
N HIS A 692 24.01 -14.23 -18.68
CA HIS A 692 24.74 -15.19 -17.82
C HIS A 692 23.83 -16.16 -17.06
N GLY A 693 22.50 -16.08 -17.25
CA GLY A 693 21.55 -16.92 -16.53
C GLY A 693 21.33 -16.47 -15.08
N PRO A 694 20.61 -17.26 -14.28
CA PRO A 694 20.17 -16.86 -12.97
C PRO A 694 21.34 -16.67 -12.00
N VAL A 695 21.30 -15.55 -11.28
CA VAL A 695 22.31 -15.16 -10.28
C VAL A 695 22.19 -15.98 -8.98
N ILE A 696 21.03 -16.61 -8.75
CA ILE A 696 20.79 -17.42 -7.55
C ILE A 696 21.12 -18.87 -7.88
N THR A 697 22.34 -19.29 -7.53
CA THR A 697 22.73 -20.70 -7.59
C THR A 697 22.31 -21.40 -6.30
N LEU A 698 21.57 -22.51 -6.44
CA LEU A 698 21.33 -23.42 -5.34
C LEU A 698 22.61 -24.22 -5.11
N PRO A 699 23.09 -24.35 -3.87
CA PRO A 699 24.04 -25.40 -3.56
C PRO A 699 23.37 -26.75 -3.83
N GLU A 700 24.10 -27.65 -4.48
CA GLU A 700 23.67 -29.04 -4.57
C GLU A 700 23.58 -29.58 -3.14
N SER A 701 22.37 -29.75 -2.63
CA SER A 701 22.16 -30.34 -1.33
C SER A 701 22.33 -31.84 -1.44
N PRO A 702 23.23 -32.45 -0.67
CA PRO A 702 23.39 -33.92 -0.64
C PRO A 702 22.14 -34.64 -0.15
N ASP A 703 21.26 -33.98 0.59
CA ASP A 703 20.14 -34.58 1.29
C ASP A 703 18.82 -33.77 1.03
N GLY A 704 18.21 -34.07 -0.11
CA GLY A 704 16.76 -33.91 -0.31
C GLY A 704 16.07 -32.60 0.13
N THR A 705 16.41 -31.45 -0.47
CA THR A 705 15.59 -30.23 -0.31
C THR A 705 14.14 -30.48 -0.77
N PRO A 706 13.13 -30.01 -0.02
CA PRO A 706 11.74 -30.18 -0.43
C PRO A 706 11.48 -29.56 -1.82
N ARG A 707 10.77 -30.29 -2.68
CA ARG A 707 10.42 -29.86 -4.05
C ARG A 707 9.81 -28.46 -4.14
N ALA A 708 9.11 -28.00 -3.11
CA ALA A 708 8.51 -26.68 -3.04
C ALA A 708 9.55 -25.53 -3.05
N GLN A 709 10.69 -25.72 -2.39
CA GLN A 709 11.77 -24.72 -2.34
C GLN A 709 12.50 -24.58 -3.68
N ALA A 710 12.77 -25.70 -4.34
CA ALA A 710 13.37 -25.70 -5.68
C ALA A 710 12.45 -24.98 -6.69
N GLY A 711 11.13 -25.20 -6.61
CA GLY A 711 10.16 -24.53 -7.48
C GLY A 711 10.09 -23.03 -7.25
N LEU A 712 10.18 -22.58 -5.99
CA LEU A 712 10.19 -21.15 -5.65
C LEU A 712 11.42 -20.44 -6.21
N ILE A 713 12.61 -20.98 -5.99
CA ILE A 713 13.86 -20.40 -6.48
C ILE A 713 13.92 -20.43 -8.00
N GLN A 714 13.45 -21.50 -8.63
CA GLN A 714 13.31 -21.56 -10.07
C GLN A 714 12.36 -20.50 -10.61
N GLY A 715 11.24 -20.22 -9.90
CA GLY A 715 10.30 -19.17 -10.24
C GLY A 715 10.94 -17.78 -10.12
N ILE A 716 11.68 -17.50 -9.04
CA ILE A 716 12.41 -16.23 -8.87
C ILE A 716 13.46 -16.05 -9.97
N ASN A 717 14.26 -17.06 -10.25
CA ASN A 717 15.26 -17.01 -11.31
C ASN A 717 14.64 -16.76 -12.69
N GLY A 718 13.49 -17.37 -12.97
CA GLY A 718 12.72 -17.12 -14.20
C GLY A 718 12.30 -15.65 -14.34
N VAL A 719 11.82 -15.04 -13.25
CA VAL A 719 11.43 -13.62 -13.21
C VAL A 719 12.65 -12.71 -13.38
N VAL A 720 13.74 -12.96 -12.66
CA VAL A 720 15.00 -12.19 -12.80
C VAL A 720 15.50 -12.21 -14.24
N LEU A 721 15.52 -13.38 -14.87
CA LEU A 721 15.95 -13.52 -16.27
C LEU A 721 15.01 -12.74 -17.21
N ALA A 722 13.70 -12.90 -17.07
CA ALA A 722 12.72 -12.21 -17.91
C ALA A 722 12.83 -10.69 -17.79
N ASN A 723 12.86 -10.15 -16.57
CA ASN A 723 12.96 -8.72 -16.31
C ASN A 723 14.30 -8.15 -16.83
N SER A 724 15.40 -8.88 -16.64
CA SER A 724 16.73 -8.51 -17.16
C SER A 724 16.74 -8.43 -18.68
N CYS A 725 16.11 -9.38 -19.37
CA CYS A 725 16.03 -9.37 -20.82
C CYS A 725 15.14 -8.26 -21.36
N ILE A 726 14.08 -7.87 -20.62
CA ILE A 726 13.25 -6.70 -20.96
C ILE A 726 14.06 -5.41 -20.81
N ALA A 727 14.75 -5.21 -19.68
CA ALA A 727 15.61 -4.04 -19.48
C ALA A 727 16.68 -3.92 -20.56
N CYS A 728 17.28 -5.04 -20.96
CA CYS A 728 18.20 -5.12 -22.08
C CYS A 728 17.56 -4.70 -23.40
N SER A 729 16.38 -5.22 -23.71
CA SER A 729 15.65 -4.89 -24.94
C SER A 729 15.34 -3.40 -25.05
N ILE A 730 14.91 -2.77 -23.94
CA ILE A 730 14.69 -1.33 -23.87
C ILE A 730 15.99 -0.57 -24.14
N SER A 731 17.11 -0.98 -23.51
CA SER A 731 18.42 -0.35 -23.71
C SER A 731 18.89 -0.41 -25.16
N TYR A 732 18.70 -1.54 -25.87
CA TYR A 732 19.00 -1.65 -27.29
C TYR A 732 18.16 -0.73 -28.16
N ARG A 733 16.85 -0.61 -27.89
CA ARG A 733 15.98 0.31 -28.64
C ARG A 733 16.43 1.76 -28.49
N LEU A 734 16.79 2.16 -27.26
CA LEU A 734 17.30 3.50 -26.98
C LEU A 734 18.70 3.75 -27.55
N SER A 735 19.55 2.72 -27.61
CA SER A 735 20.89 2.82 -28.23
C SER A 735 20.87 2.77 -29.75
N GLY A 736 19.69 2.57 -30.34
CA GLY A 736 19.56 2.60 -31.80
C GLY A 736 19.91 1.26 -32.47
N ASP A 737 19.97 0.13 -31.75
CA ASP A 737 20.18 -1.20 -32.31
C ASP A 737 18.86 -1.98 -32.49
N PRO A 738 18.66 -2.67 -33.66
CA PRO A 738 17.44 -3.45 -33.88
C PRO A 738 17.56 -4.84 -33.25
N ALA A 739 17.88 -4.93 -31.97
CA ALA A 739 17.93 -6.25 -31.35
C ALA A 739 16.49 -6.78 -31.14
N PRO A 740 16.17 -7.98 -31.68
CA PRO A 740 14.88 -8.60 -31.39
C PRO A 740 14.80 -8.94 -29.92
N ILE A 741 13.61 -8.77 -29.35
CA ILE A 741 13.30 -9.24 -27.98
C ILE A 741 13.67 -10.73 -27.90
N GLY A 742 14.49 -11.09 -26.91
CA GLY A 742 14.94 -12.48 -26.69
C GLY A 742 16.36 -12.80 -27.12
N ARG A 743 17.15 -11.82 -27.64
CA ARG A 743 18.59 -12.03 -27.79
C ARG A 743 19.35 -11.59 -26.55
N PRO A 744 20.39 -12.34 -26.13
CA PRO A 744 21.17 -11.95 -24.96
C PRO A 744 21.80 -10.58 -25.15
N CYS A 745 21.87 -9.79 -24.06
CA CYS A 745 22.69 -8.59 -23.98
C CYS A 745 24.17 -8.99 -24.01
N ALA A 746 24.66 -9.41 -25.17
CA ALA A 746 26.06 -9.67 -25.33
C ALA A 746 26.85 -8.38 -25.06
N SER A 747 27.89 -8.48 -24.24
CA SER A 747 28.91 -7.44 -24.16
C SER A 747 29.44 -7.20 -25.55
N ARG A 748 29.41 -5.99 -26.07
CA ARG A 748 30.20 -5.58 -27.21
C ARG A 748 31.67 -5.67 -26.88
#